data_f879722f43b22225d74f2e0c11c6762e
#
_entry.id   f879722f43b22225d74f2e0c11c6762e
#
_cell.length_a   1.000
_cell.length_b   1.000
_cell.length_c   1.000
_cell.angle_alpha   90.00
_cell.angle_beta   90.00
_cell.angle_gamma   90.00
#
_symmetry.space_group_name_H-M   'P 1'
#
loop_
_entity.id
_entity.type
_entity.pdbx_description
1 polymer ?
#
loop_
_entity_poly.entity_id
_entity_poly.type
_entity_poly.pdbx_seq_one_letter_code
_entity_poly.pdbx_strand_id
1 'polypeptide(L)'
;MTKKTAHIISHTHWDREWYMPYEYHHALLIELMDTLLDTLDNDPGFKSFHLDGQTIMLEDYLQVRPEMKEKLTKYIQEGRIHIGPWYILQDEFLTSSEANVRNMQIGHRDAKQYGGNISKVGYFPDSFGNMGQAPQILKQSGIDVAVFGRGVKPTGFNNQVSEDAAYESPFSEMIWESPDGSRVIGILFANWYCNGMEVPVDEPQAVAYWDKQIPNAEKFASTRHLLFMNGCDHQPIQTDLSKAIEVAKKLFPDVDFVHSNFNDYVDELRKELPENLQTVHGELRSQRTDGWYTLVNTASSRVYLKQMNAENQTLLEKVAEPLAAIAHQAGKPYPHHLFVYAWKTLMQNHPHDSICGCSVDEVHREMVTRFEKSKHTTETIINETVDSLLKQIDTSVYSGKQAVPFTVFNSTGYNRDGVVEVTLELSRRYFREAHPMKLAAEMKKDPIVPGAVVDADGNVLDCEWEDAGVVFGYDLPKDKFRQPYMARAVKVRLQVQDIPAFGYKTLAWVTGASKEQGASLVTGEFTLENDRLKAVVTEDGSLTLTDKSTGHTHAGLNVYEDAGDIGNEYMFRMPAGSKPLTTAGLKAERKVVENTPFRAVIEVAHNWNIPVSADDKLEEERRDIVDFNIRKAQRSTELVTFRIITRYTLDRGAKRVDVHVTMDNKSKDHRVRALFPSGFESETHLAESIFEAARRNNIPAKEWENPSNDQHQHTFVSVSDGKLGLTVANKGLFEYEVSQDNKNTIAVTLLRSSGELGDWGYFPTPEAQCIGVHTAEYAIIPHEGDVVESGAYAEAHAFQVPWVVRQVEVQEGKFPVNHAFLAWNGEGVAFSSLKMAEETGNMVGRWFNFKHEEAALNVSLPEAAKGFYRSNIMEEVQENIASTNNREVSVALSSAEIFSLGIQK
;
A
#
# COMPACT_ATOMS: atom_id res chain seq x y z
N MET A 1 25.18 31.63 32.81
CA MET A 1 24.66 30.53 31.98
C MET A 1 23.43 31.06 31.28
N THR A 2 23.27 30.80 30.00
CA THR A 2 22.02 31.10 29.28
C THR A 2 20.96 30.18 29.87
N LYS A 3 19.74 30.74 30.15
CA LYS A 3 18.62 29.99 30.69
C LYS A 3 18.18 28.90 29.69
N LYS A 4 17.69 27.77 30.20
CA LYS A 4 17.00 26.75 29.40
C LYS A 4 15.61 27.27 29.03
N THR A 5 15.09 26.81 27.90
CA THR A 5 13.72 27.10 27.48
C THR A 5 12.92 25.81 27.40
N ALA A 6 11.87 25.70 28.21
CA ALA A 6 10.91 24.61 28.16
C ALA A 6 9.78 24.99 27.20
N HIS A 7 9.77 24.39 25.99
CA HIS A 7 8.70 24.55 25.02
C HIS A 7 7.60 23.55 25.32
N ILE A 8 6.46 24.02 25.81
CA ILE A 8 5.27 23.21 26.09
C ILE A 8 4.35 23.33 24.89
N ILE A 9 4.11 22.23 24.19
CA ILE A 9 3.24 22.17 23.00
C ILE A 9 1.98 21.39 23.38
N SER A 10 0.84 22.10 23.44
CA SER A 10 -0.45 21.45 23.65
C SER A 10 -0.88 20.70 22.40
N HIS A 11 -1.26 19.45 22.55
CA HIS A 11 -1.71 18.58 21.46
C HIS A 11 -2.62 17.47 21.98
N THR A 12 -3.16 16.69 21.10
CA THR A 12 -3.66 15.34 21.35
C THR A 12 -3.06 14.41 20.28
N HIS A 13 -2.73 13.16 20.60
CA HIS A 13 -2.62 12.14 19.59
C HIS A 13 -4.02 11.57 19.36
N TRP A 14 -4.47 11.58 18.11
CA TRP A 14 -5.86 11.28 17.82
C TRP A 14 -5.97 10.10 16.86
N ASP A 15 -6.08 8.88 17.45
CA ASP A 15 -6.51 7.74 16.70
C ASP A 15 -7.99 7.88 16.40
N ARG A 16 -8.30 7.91 15.12
CA ARG A 16 -9.67 8.10 14.66
C ARG A 16 -10.58 6.96 15.13
N GLU A 17 -9.99 5.77 15.27
CA GLU A 17 -10.61 4.52 15.75
C GLU A 17 -9.48 3.58 16.20
N TRP A 18 -9.65 2.84 17.29
CA TRP A 18 -8.65 1.92 17.81
C TRP A 18 -9.27 0.93 18.83
N TYR A 19 -9.10 1.14 20.16
CA TYR A 19 -9.72 0.31 21.20
C TYR A 19 -11.22 0.58 21.39
N MET A 20 -11.77 1.53 20.68
CA MET A 20 -13.19 1.82 20.53
C MET A 20 -13.54 2.06 19.04
N PRO A 21 -14.78 1.75 18.61
CA PRO A 21 -15.28 2.11 17.29
C PRO A 21 -15.24 3.62 17.01
N TYR A 22 -15.20 3.98 15.73
CA TYR A 22 -15.10 5.35 15.24
C TYR A 22 -16.08 6.33 15.93
N GLU A 23 -17.36 5.99 16.05
CA GLU A 23 -18.34 6.94 16.59
C GLU A 23 -18.15 7.28 18.08
N TYR A 24 -17.52 6.40 18.86
CA TYR A 24 -17.15 6.75 20.25
C TYR A 24 -15.99 7.76 20.27
N HIS A 25 -14.95 7.54 19.48
CA HIS A 25 -13.86 8.51 19.34
C HIS A 25 -14.35 9.81 18.70
N HIS A 26 -15.26 9.76 17.71
CA HIS A 26 -15.86 10.93 17.08
C HIS A 26 -16.64 11.81 18.08
N ALA A 27 -17.42 11.20 18.99
CA ALA A 27 -18.10 11.93 20.05
C ALA A 27 -17.12 12.63 21.00
N LEU A 28 -16.01 11.95 21.38
CA LEU A 28 -14.94 12.56 22.18
C LEU A 28 -14.22 13.68 21.44
N LEU A 29 -14.01 13.55 20.11
CA LEU A 29 -13.44 14.61 19.28
C LEU A 29 -14.29 15.88 19.32
N ILE A 30 -15.61 15.74 19.25
CA ILE A 30 -16.52 16.88 19.30
C ILE A 30 -16.41 17.60 20.64
N GLU A 31 -16.36 16.86 21.75
CA GLU A 31 -16.16 17.41 23.09
C GLU A 31 -14.80 18.10 23.22
N LEU A 32 -13.72 17.48 22.72
CA LEU A 32 -12.38 18.06 22.69
C LEU A 32 -12.37 19.39 21.91
N MET A 33 -12.94 19.40 20.71
CA MET A 33 -12.94 20.58 19.84
C MET A 33 -13.81 21.71 20.40
N ASP A 34 -14.98 21.41 20.98
CA ASP A 34 -15.81 22.42 21.66
C ASP A 34 -15.05 23.02 22.85
N THR A 35 -14.39 22.18 23.67
CA THR A 35 -13.56 22.63 24.82
C THR A 35 -12.37 23.47 24.34
N LEU A 36 -11.72 23.09 23.24
CA LEU A 36 -10.62 23.86 22.65
C LEU A 36 -11.08 25.27 22.26
N LEU A 37 -12.17 25.36 21.50
CA LEU A 37 -12.69 26.64 21.02
C LEU A 37 -13.14 27.53 22.17
N ASP A 38 -13.74 26.98 23.23
CA ASP A 38 -14.11 27.71 24.44
C ASP A 38 -12.89 28.17 25.26
N THR A 39 -11.87 27.35 25.36
CA THR A 39 -10.60 27.69 26.02
C THR A 39 -9.89 28.83 25.27
N LEU A 40 -9.83 28.76 23.94
CA LEU A 40 -9.25 29.83 23.10
C LEU A 40 -9.99 31.16 23.21
N ASP A 41 -11.32 31.15 23.43
CA ASP A 41 -12.12 32.34 23.64
C ASP A 41 -11.88 32.96 25.02
N ASN A 42 -11.75 32.15 26.07
CA ASN A 42 -11.81 32.58 27.45
C ASN A 42 -10.44 32.72 28.13
N ASP A 43 -9.39 32.05 27.62
CA ASP A 43 -8.03 32.12 28.16
C ASP A 43 -7.01 32.64 27.11
N PRO A 44 -6.69 33.97 27.16
CA PRO A 44 -5.64 34.52 26.29
C PRO A 44 -4.21 33.98 26.61
N GLY A 45 -4.04 33.34 27.77
CA GLY A 45 -2.79 32.67 28.14
C GLY A 45 -2.59 31.33 27.43
N PHE A 46 -3.67 30.68 27.04
CA PHE A 46 -3.61 29.47 26.21
C PHE A 46 -3.29 29.84 24.74
N LYS A 47 -2.05 29.68 24.30
CA LYS A 47 -1.52 30.28 23.06
C LYS A 47 -1.86 29.49 21.82
N SER A 48 -1.63 28.18 21.83
CA SER A 48 -1.78 27.35 20.65
C SER A 48 -2.10 25.91 20.98
N PHE A 49 -2.63 25.21 19.98
CA PHE A 49 -2.90 23.77 20.02
C PHE A 49 -2.50 23.12 18.69
N HIS A 50 -1.76 22.02 18.76
CA HIS A 50 -1.37 21.22 17.60
C HIS A 50 -2.40 20.12 17.39
N LEU A 51 -3.09 20.17 16.23
CA LEU A 51 -4.16 19.24 15.89
C LEU A 51 -3.57 17.99 15.19
N ASP A 52 -2.73 17.27 15.90
CA ASP A 52 -2.14 15.96 15.57
C ASP A 52 -1.58 15.79 14.13
N GLY A 53 -1.18 16.91 13.48
CA GLY A 53 -0.63 16.84 12.13
C GLY A 53 -1.60 16.42 11.03
N GLN A 54 -2.89 16.27 11.29
CA GLN A 54 -3.89 15.76 10.36
C GLN A 54 -5.08 16.71 10.18
N THR A 55 -5.63 16.78 8.96
CA THR A 55 -6.76 17.65 8.64
C THR A 55 -8.12 16.98 8.70
N ILE A 56 -8.19 15.65 8.70
CA ILE A 56 -9.45 14.89 8.78
C ILE A 56 -10.24 15.21 10.05
N MET A 57 -9.58 15.53 11.16
CA MET A 57 -10.24 15.93 12.41
C MET A 57 -11.15 17.16 12.22
N LEU A 58 -10.81 18.08 11.30
CA LEU A 58 -11.66 19.23 10.96
C LEU A 58 -12.92 18.78 10.20
N GLU A 59 -12.76 17.81 9.30
CA GLU A 59 -13.85 17.23 8.51
C GLU A 59 -14.82 16.48 9.42
N ASP A 60 -14.31 15.62 10.30
CA ASP A 60 -15.09 14.85 11.26
C ASP A 60 -15.84 15.80 12.23
N TYR A 61 -15.18 16.81 12.79
CA TYR A 61 -15.82 17.78 13.67
C TYR A 61 -16.93 18.56 12.97
N LEU A 62 -16.67 19.10 11.78
CA LEU A 62 -17.62 19.93 11.03
C LEU A 62 -18.76 19.11 10.41
N GLN A 63 -18.66 17.80 10.34
CA GLN A 63 -19.77 16.94 9.97
C GLN A 63 -20.94 17.06 10.97
N VAL A 64 -20.64 17.28 12.25
CA VAL A 64 -21.63 17.38 13.34
C VAL A 64 -21.83 18.82 13.78
N ARG A 65 -20.79 19.67 13.73
CA ARG A 65 -20.81 21.07 14.16
C ARG A 65 -20.49 22.05 13.02
N PRO A 66 -21.26 22.01 11.90
CA PRO A 66 -20.96 22.85 10.72
C PRO A 66 -21.01 24.36 11.02
N GLU A 67 -21.79 24.80 12.03
CA GLU A 67 -21.88 26.19 12.48
C GLU A 67 -20.58 26.71 13.08
N MET A 68 -19.67 25.84 13.51
CA MET A 68 -18.40 26.24 14.14
C MET A 68 -17.31 26.57 13.12
N LYS A 69 -17.55 26.36 11.82
CA LYS A 69 -16.56 26.54 10.75
C LYS A 69 -15.87 27.90 10.77
N GLU A 70 -16.62 28.99 10.92
CA GLU A 70 -16.05 30.35 10.94
C GLU A 70 -15.13 30.58 12.15
N LYS A 71 -15.56 30.11 13.33
CA LYS A 71 -14.78 30.22 14.56
C LYS A 71 -13.48 29.40 14.48
N LEU A 72 -13.57 28.18 13.99
CA LEU A 72 -12.43 27.29 13.75
C LEU A 72 -11.44 27.90 12.76
N THR A 73 -11.93 28.39 11.62
CA THR A 73 -11.11 29.05 10.59
C THR A 73 -10.37 30.27 11.15
N LYS A 74 -11.05 31.10 11.98
CA LYS A 74 -10.42 32.23 12.65
C LYS A 74 -9.18 31.82 13.45
N TYR A 75 -9.31 30.81 14.32
CA TYR A 75 -8.19 30.39 15.18
C TYR A 75 -7.05 29.70 14.40
N ILE A 76 -7.35 29.03 13.29
CA ILE A 76 -6.34 28.50 12.37
C ILE A 76 -5.58 29.67 11.71
N GLN A 77 -6.28 30.70 11.21
CA GLN A 77 -5.66 31.87 10.58
C GLN A 77 -4.84 32.72 11.57
N GLU A 78 -5.27 32.79 12.82
CA GLU A 78 -4.52 33.43 13.90
C GLU A 78 -3.28 32.65 14.35
N GLY A 79 -3.05 31.42 13.85
CA GLY A 79 -1.96 30.55 14.27
C GLY A 79 -2.12 30.00 15.68
N ARG A 80 -3.34 29.97 16.21
CA ARG A 80 -3.67 29.38 17.51
C ARG A 80 -4.14 27.92 17.43
N ILE A 81 -4.48 27.43 16.23
CA ILE A 81 -4.68 26.01 15.91
C ILE A 81 -3.76 25.68 14.74
N HIS A 82 -2.86 24.72 14.93
CA HIS A 82 -1.94 24.22 13.91
C HIS A 82 -2.49 22.93 13.32
N ILE A 83 -2.56 22.85 11.98
CA ILE A 83 -3.16 21.74 11.21
C ILE A 83 -2.19 21.19 10.17
N GLY A 84 -2.39 19.95 9.73
CA GLY A 84 -1.58 19.28 8.70
C GLY A 84 -0.14 19.01 9.15
N PRO A 85 0.72 18.49 8.27
CA PRO A 85 0.64 18.54 6.80
C PRO A 85 -0.21 17.43 6.14
N TRP A 86 -0.58 16.40 6.88
CA TRP A 86 -1.28 15.22 6.36
C TRP A 86 -2.81 15.42 6.33
N TYR A 87 -3.48 14.67 5.47
CA TYR A 87 -4.93 14.48 5.59
C TYR A 87 -5.25 13.60 6.81
N ILE A 88 -4.50 12.50 6.95
CA ILE A 88 -4.67 11.53 8.03
C ILE A 88 -3.30 10.97 8.45
N LEU A 89 -3.14 10.55 9.70
CA LEU A 89 -1.92 9.86 10.16
C LEU A 89 -1.95 8.39 9.73
N GLN A 90 -1.39 8.10 8.56
CA GLN A 90 -1.30 6.77 7.99
C GLN A 90 -0.16 5.95 8.60
N ASP A 91 -0.27 4.61 8.51
CA ASP A 91 0.92 3.78 8.50
C ASP A 91 1.62 3.92 7.14
N GLU A 92 2.92 4.16 7.15
CA GLU A 92 3.67 4.42 5.93
C GLU A 92 4.02 3.16 5.16
N PHE A 93 4.31 2.04 5.87
CA PHE A 93 4.74 0.79 5.24
C PHE A 93 3.60 -0.03 4.65
N LEU A 94 2.36 0.14 5.13
CA LEU A 94 1.19 -0.62 4.66
C LEU A 94 0.33 0.15 3.66
N THR A 95 0.78 1.35 3.27
CA THR A 95 0.15 2.19 2.25
C THR A 95 1.08 2.39 1.05
N SER A 96 0.52 2.59 -0.14
CA SER A 96 1.34 2.71 -1.35
C SER A 96 2.16 4.00 -1.41
N SER A 97 3.16 4.02 -2.27
CA SER A 97 3.95 5.21 -2.57
C SER A 97 3.06 6.42 -2.94
N GLU A 98 2.07 6.22 -3.81
CA GLU A 98 1.16 7.30 -4.21
C GLU A 98 0.16 7.65 -3.12
N ALA A 99 -0.30 6.72 -2.29
CA ALA A 99 -1.16 7.03 -1.15
C ALA A 99 -0.47 8.00 -0.19
N ASN A 100 0.83 7.83 0.11
CA ASN A 100 1.62 8.76 0.91
C ASN A 100 1.67 10.16 0.28
N VAL A 101 1.88 10.25 -1.04
CA VAL A 101 1.86 11.53 -1.77
C VAL A 101 0.46 12.16 -1.77
N ARG A 102 -0.60 11.37 -2.04
CA ARG A 102 -1.98 11.88 -2.04
C ARG A 102 -2.40 12.37 -0.66
N ASN A 103 -1.95 11.72 0.41
CA ASN A 103 -2.20 12.13 1.79
C ASN A 103 -1.62 13.53 2.05
N MET A 104 -0.37 13.77 1.66
CA MET A 104 0.27 15.09 1.74
C MET A 104 -0.48 16.14 0.89
N GLN A 105 -0.80 15.82 -0.37
CA GLN A 105 -1.51 16.73 -1.28
C GLN A 105 -2.89 17.11 -0.74
N ILE A 106 -3.66 16.15 -0.23
CA ILE A 106 -5.00 16.39 0.31
C ILE A 106 -4.92 17.22 1.59
N GLY A 107 -3.98 16.90 2.50
CA GLY A 107 -3.77 17.67 3.73
C GLY A 107 -3.45 19.14 3.45
N HIS A 108 -2.57 19.41 2.51
CA HIS A 108 -2.23 20.78 2.09
C HIS A 108 -3.41 21.50 1.43
N ARG A 109 -4.15 20.81 0.56
CA ARG A 109 -5.34 21.36 -0.07
C ARG A 109 -6.42 21.72 0.96
N ASP A 110 -6.67 20.83 1.90
CA ASP A 110 -7.66 21.06 2.94
C ASP A 110 -7.23 22.21 3.86
N ALA A 111 -5.96 22.29 4.24
CA ALA A 111 -5.44 23.41 5.03
C ALA A 111 -5.57 24.77 4.31
N LYS A 112 -5.40 24.82 2.97
CA LYS A 112 -5.63 26.05 2.19
C LYS A 112 -7.07 26.59 2.35
N GLN A 113 -8.07 25.71 2.52
CA GLN A 113 -9.47 26.11 2.71
C GLN A 113 -9.72 26.83 4.03
N TYR A 114 -8.83 26.64 5.02
CA TYR A 114 -8.90 27.26 6.35
C TYR A 114 -7.91 28.44 6.50
N GLY A 115 -7.25 28.88 5.43
CA GLY A 115 -6.38 30.06 5.43
C GLY A 115 -4.88 29.75 5.35
N GLY A 116 -4.50 28.51 5.19
CA GLY A 116 -3.16 28.14 4.72
C GLY A 116 -2.04 28.06 5.75
N ASN A 117 -2.31 28.14 7.06
CA ASN A 117 -1.29 27.93 8.10
C ASN A 117 -1.06 26.45 8.34
N ILE A 118 -0.27 25.82 7.46
CA ILE A 118 0.11 24.41 7.57
C ILE A 118 1.30 24.28 8.52
N SER A 119 1.29 23.24 9.35
CA SER A 119 2.46 22.85 10.14
C SER A 119 3.65 22.59 9.21
N LYS A 120 4.82 23.12 9.55
CA LYS A 120 6.07 22.97 8.77
C LYS A 120 6.94 21.83 9.26
N VAL A 121 6.36 20.86 9.93
CA VAL A 121 7.03 19.63 10.37
C VAL A 121 6.33 18.43 9.78
N GLY A 122 7.09 17.47 9.24
CA GLY A 122 6.63 16.12 8.98
C GLY A 122 6.35 15.46 10.32
N TYR A 123 5.11 15.03 10.55
CA TYR A 123 4.66 14.59 11.87
C TYR A 123 4.32 13.11 11.85
N PHE A 124 5.09 12.30 12.61
CA PHE A 124 5.02 10.84 12.67
C PHE A 124 5.07 10.36 14.13
N PRO A 125 4.11 10.76 14.98
CA PRO A 125 4.23 10.54 16.43
C PRO A 125 4.22 9.06 16.78
N ASP A 126 3.40 8.27 16.12
CA ASP A 126 3.14 6.88 16.45
C ASP A 126 3.17 5.91 15.25
N SER A 127 3.61 6.34 14.07
CA SER A 127 3.76 5.46 12.91
C SER A 127 4.63 4.24 13.23
N PHE A 128 4.25 3.06 12.77
CA PHE A 128 4.92 1.78 13.12
C PHE A 128 6.20 1.56 12.30
N GLY A 129 7.12 2.49 12.42
CA GLY A 129 8.29 2.71 11.60
C GLY A 129 8.02 3.78 10.55
N ASN A 130 9.10 4.21 9.86
CA ASN A 130 9.01 5.28 8.87
C ASN A 130 9.78 4.91 7.60
N MET A 131 9.22 5.27 6.44
CA MET A 131 9.78 4.98 5.11
C MET A 131 11.11 5.70 4.87
N GLY A 132 12.03 5.06 4.16
CA GLY A 132 13.34 5.63 3.85
C GLY A 132 13.28 6.90 3.01
N GLN A 133 12.25 7.05 2.19
CA GLN A 133 12.04 8.19 1.31
C GLN A 133 11.31 9.38 1.96
N ALA A 134 10.95 9.30 3.25
CA ALA A 134 10.25 10.40 3.92
C ALA A 134 11.00 11.74 3.83
N PRO A 135 12.34 11.84 4.04
CA PRO A 135 13.05 13.09 3.87
C PRO A 135 12.93 13.69 2.46
N GLN A 136 12.96 12.88 1.41
CA GLN A 136 12.78 13.35 0.03
C GLN A 136 11.36 13.88 -0.21
N ILE A 137 10.33 13.15 0.26
CA ILE A 137 8.93 13.56 0.16
C ILE A 137 8.68 14.89 0.90
N LEU A 138 9.20 15.02 2.12
CA LEU A 138 9.10 16.24 2.92
C LEU A 138 9.80 17.42 2.22
N LYS A 139 11.02 17.22 1.72
CA LYS A 139 11.75 18.27 0.98
C LYS A 139 11.00 18.74 -0.26
N GLN A 140 10.43 17.82 -1.02
CA GLN A 140 9.62 18.15 -2.20
C GLN A 140 8.28 18.84 -1.86
N SER A 141 7.81 18.73 -0.61
CA SER A 141 6.63 19.47 -0.11
C SER A 141 6.99 20.78 0.62
N GLY A 142 8.30 21.15 0.61
CA GLY A 142 8.78 22.37 1.27
C GLY A 142 8.96 22.25 2.78
N ILE A 143 9.03 21.02 3.30
CA ILE A 143 9.24 20.71 4.73
C ILE A 143 10.67 20.17 4.89
N ASP A 144 11.40 20.65 5.89
CA ASP A 144 12.79 20.25 6.15
C ASP A 144 13.05 19.81 7.60
N VAL A 145 11.97 19.49 8.32
CA VAL A 145 11.99 18.93 9.68
C VAL A 145 11.00 17.78 9.77
N ALA A 146 11.37 16.71 10.45
CA ALA A 146 10.50 15.60 10.80
C ALA A 146 10.53 15.38 12.33
N VAL A 147 9.38 15.13 12.93
CA VAL A 147 9.26 14.64 14.31
C VAL A 147 8.67 13.25 14.30
N PHE A 148 9.21 12.31 15.07
CA PHE A 148 8.79 10.92 15.06
C PHE A 148 9.03 10.25 16.42
N GLY A 149 8.21 9.21 16.71
CA GLY A 149 8.26 8.49 17.98
C GLY A 149 9.04 7.18 17.93
N ARG A 150 9.13 6.53 16.76
CA ARG A 150 9.60 5.13 16.66
C ARG A 150 10.74 4.96 15.65
N GLY A 151 11.45 3.83 15.76
CA GLY A 151 12.42 3.35 14.78
C GLY A 151 13.85 3.83 14.98
N VAL A 152 14.14 4.62 16.02
CA VAL A 152 15.48 5.09 16.39
C VAL A 152 15.66 5.02 17.90
N LYS A 153 16.80 4.48 18.39
CA LYS A 153 17.16 4.55 19.80
C LYS A 153 17.58 6.00 20.17
N PRO A 154 17.18 6.53 21.33
CA PRO A 154 17.01 5.83 22.61
C PRO A 154 15.58 5.37 22.98
N THR A 155 14.57 5.62 22.18
CA THR A 155 13.23 5.13 22.54
C THR A 155 13.13 3.62 22.44
N GLY A 156 12.55 3.00 23.46
CA GLY A 156 12.30 1.57 23.57
C GLY A 156 10.85 1.24 23.85
N PHE A 157 10.56 0.01 24.15
CA PHE A 157 9.22 -0.50 24.39
C PHE A 157 8.49 0.19 25.55
N ASN A 158 7.17 0.30 25.48
CA ASN A 158 6.30 0.97 26.46
C ASN A 158 6.74 2.40 26.80
N ASN A 159 7.20 3.15 25.78
CA ASN A 159 7.58 4.55 25.94
C ASN A 159 8.72 4.77 26.96
N GLN A 160 9.48 3.75 27.24
CA GLN A 160 10.62 3.82 28.13
C GLN A 160 11.90 4.12 27.33
N VAL A 161 12.76 4.91 27.91
CA VAL A 161 14.09 5.17 27.35
C VAL A 161 14.95 3.91 27.55
N SER A 162 15.50 3.39 26.44
CA SER A 162 16.46 2.29 26.52
C SER A 162 17.75 2.75 27.19
N GLU A 163 18.15 2.07 28.28
CA GLU A 163 19.39 2.41 28.99
C GLU A 163 20.61 1.60 28.52
N ASP A 164 20.39 0.53 27.76
CA ASP A 164 21.41 -0.50 27.51
C ASP A 164 22.19 -0.32 26.21
N ALA A 165 21.86 0.62 25.35
CA ALA A 165 22.31 0.44 24.00
C ALA A 165 23.27 1.52 23.51
N ALA A 166 24.06 1.13 22.56
CA ALA A 166 24.64 2.08 21.61
C ALA A 166 23.49 2.81 20.92
N TYR A 167 23.22 4.04 21.31
CA TYR A 167 22.22 4.89 20.65
C TYR A 167 22.64 5.17 19.21
N GLU A 168 21.68 5.18 18.29
CA GLU A 168 21.95 5.62 16.91
C GLU A 168 22.24 7.12 16.87
N SER A 169 21.64 7.88 17.79
CA SER A 169 22.02 9.26 18.08
C SER A 169 22.13 9.47 19.60
N PRO A 170 23.15 10.22 20.09
CA PRO A 170 23.22 10.63 21.49
C PRO A 170 22.17 11.69 21.83
N PHE A 171 21.55 12.31 20.82
CA PHE A 171 20.56 13.37 20.95
C PHE A 171 19.23 12.96 20.31
N SER A 172 18.13 13.56 20.79
CA SER A 172 16.83 13.50 20.11
C SER A 172 16.88 14.19 18.74
N GLU A 173 17.72 15.18 18.57
CA GLU A 173 17.95 15.85 17.29
C GLU A 173 19.05 15.13 16.49
N MET A 174 18.79 14.91 15.20
CA MET A 174 19.70 14.24 14.26
C MET A 174 19.48 14.74 12.84
N ILE A 175 20.28 14.31 11.92
CA ILE A 175 20.03 14.44 10.49
C ILE A 175 19.42 13.11 10.01
N TRP A 176 18.21 13.16 9.41
CA TRP A 176 17.64 12.01 8.73
C TRP A 176 17.83 12.16 7.23
N GLU A 177 18.49 11.19 6.61
CA GLU A 177 18.88 11.20 5.20
C GLU A 177 18.21 10.06 4.44
N SER A 178 17.50 10.39 3.35
CA SER A 178 16.92 9.43 2.42
C SER A 178 17.93 8.89 1.40
N PRO A 179 17.61 7.79 0.69
CA PRO A 179 18.49 7.15 -0.29
C PRO A 179 18.98 8.06 -1.42
N ASP A 180 18.22 9.13 -1.76
CA ASP A 180 18.62 10.14 -2.75
C ASP A 180 19.60 11.20 -2.20
N GLY A 181 19.91 11.16 -0.90
CA GLY A 181 20.74 12.14 -0.20
C GLY A 181 19.97 13.38 0.30
N SER A 182 18.64 13.43 0.15
CA SER A 182 17.81 14.48 0.76
C SER A 182 17.88 14.40 2.29
N ARG A 183 18.04 15.55 2.97
CA ARG A 183 18.24 15.64 4.42
C ARG A 183 17.19 16.52 5.07
N VAL A 184 16.68 16.06 6.20
CA VAL A 184 15.83 16.86 7.10
C VAL A 184 16.40 16.81 8.52
N ILE A 185 16.05 17.78 9.36
CA ILE A 185 16.29 17.70 10.79
C ILE A 185 15.28 16.68 11.33
N GLY A 186 15.75 15.55 11.85
CA GLY A 186 14.96 14.58 12.58
C GLY A 186 14.91 14.90 14.05
N ILE A 187 13.73 14.88 14.66
CA ILE A 187 13.52 15.08 16.09
C ILE A 187 12.74 13.88 16.64
N LEU A 188 13.46 13.03 17.38
CA LEU A 188 12.87 11.89 18.05
C LEU A 188 12.16 12.34 19.33
N PHE A 189 10.94 11.85 19.57
CA PHE A 189 10.31 11.95 20.87
C PHE A 189 10.97 10.98 21.87
N ALA A 190 12.19 11.31 22.30
CA ALA A 190 13.02 10.43 23.14
C ALA A 190 12.37 10.09 24.50
N ASN A 191 11.53 10.99 25.02
CA ASN A 191 10.74 10.76 26.23
C ASN A 191 9.25 10.59 25.90
N TRP A 192 8.94 10.16 24.70
CA TRP A 192 7.60 10.01 24.14
C TRP A 192 6.84 11.33 23.95
N TYR A 193 5.74 11.29 23.22
CA TYR A 193 4.88 12.45 22.94
C TYR A 193 3.88 12.76 24.08
N CYS A 194 4.05 12.14 25.25
CA CYS A 194 3.26 12.40 26.45
C CYS A 194 4.08 13.03 27.60
N ASN A 195 5.33 13.40 27.34
CA ASN A 195 6.29 13.83 28.37
C ASN A 195 5.95 15.16 29.06
N GLY A 196 4.98 15.90 28.57
CA GLY A 196 4.49 17.16 29.14
C GLY A 196 3.01 17.13 29.50
N MET A 197 2.36 15.94 29.59
CA MET A 197 0.95 15.83 29.94
C MET A 197 0.71 16.19 31.42
N GLU A 198 -0.52 16.67 31.74
CA GLU A 198 -1.02 16.89 33.08
C GLU A 198 -0.10 17.74 33.99
N VAL A 199 0.38 18.87 33.45
CA VAL A 199 1.26 19.81 34.21
C VAL A 199 0.55 20.31 35.45
N PRO A 200 1.06 20.07 36.69
CA PRO A 200 0.34 20.40 37.92
C PRO A 200 0.29 21.90 38.18
N VAL A 201 -0.85 22.37 38.72
CA VAL A 201 -1.04 23.75 39.25
C VAL A 201 -0.74 23.81 40.76
N ASP A 202 -0.74 22.70 41.46
CA ASP A 202 -0.37 22.61 42.89
C ASP A 202 1.16 22.69 43.02
N GLU A 203 1.67 23.66 43.82
CA GLU A 203 3.11 23.95 43.92
C GLU A 203 3.96 22.72 44.31
N PRO A 204 3.62 21.93 45.34
CA PRO A 204 4.37 20.72 45.70
C PRO A 204 4.41 19.67 44.61
N GLN A 205 3.30 19.44 43.90
CA GLN A 205 3.22 18.51 42.80
C GLN A 205 4.01 19.03 41.57
N ALA A 206 3.92 20.32 41.29
CA ALA A 206 4.69 20.97 40.22
C ALA A 206 6.20 20.88 40.44
N VAL A 207 6.69 21.02 41.69
CA VAL A 207 8.11 20.81 42.01
C VAL A 207 8.51 19.35 41.69
N ALA A 208 7.78 18.37 42.19
CA ALA A 208 8.10 16.95 41.94
C ALA A 208 8.02 16.58 40.47
N TYR A 209 7.09 17.17 39.72
CA TYR A 209 6.91 16.97 38.30
C TYR A 209 8.09 17.50 37.49
N TRP A 210 8.44 18.78 37.66
CA TRP A 210 9.51 19.41 36.89
C TRP A 210 10.91 18.95 37.30
N ASP A 211 11.14 18.58 38.54
CA ASP A 211 12.38 17.96 39.04
C ASP A 211 12.67 16.63 38.31
N LYS A 212 11.62 15.94 37.83
CA LYS A 212 11.72 14.73 37.04
C LYS A 212 11.83 15.03 35.53
N GLN A 213 10.91 15.86 35.00
CA GLN A 213 10.77 16.02 33.55
C GLN A 213 11.90 16.81 32.91
N ILE A 214 12.42 17.86 33.58
CA ILE A 214 13.53 18.67 33.04
C ILE A 214 14.79 17.82 32.85
N PRO A 215 15.32 17.08 33.85
CA PRO A 215 16.49 16.23 33.65
C PRO A 215 16.30 15.14 32.59
N ASN A 216 15.08 14.56 32.48
CA ASN A 216 14.80 13.56 31.46
C ASN A 216 14.88 14.15 30.02
N ALA A 217 14.35 15.35 29.81
CA ALA A 217 14.46 16.03 28.53
C ALA A 217 15.92 16.44 28.23
N GLU A 218 16.64 16.96 29.23
CA GLU A 218 18.05 17.34 29.09
C GLU A 218 18.96 16.20 28.68
N LYS A 219 18.66 14.99 29.15
CA LYS A 219 19.48 13.80 28.85
C LYS A 219 19.72 13.63 27.34
N PHE A 220 18.74 13.98 26.52
CA PHE A 220 18.80 13.78 25.07
C PHE A 220 18.79 15.06 24.24
N ALA A 221 18.59 16.22 24.84
CA ALA A 221 18.58 17.49 24.09
C ALA A 221 19.98 17.90 23.63
N SER A 222 20.13 18.24 22.35
CA SER A 222 21.39 18.77 21.80
C SER A 222 21.59 20.27 22.07
N THR A 223 20.51 20.97 22.49
CA THR A 223 20.47 22.40 22.73
C THR A 223 19.86 22.69 24.10
N ARG A 224 19.74 23.97 24.49
CA ARG A 224 19.01 24.39 25.69
C ARG A 224 17.48 24.42 25.52
N HIS A 225 16.96 24.18 24.32
CA HIS A 225 15.54 24.16 24.01
C HIS A 225 14.98 22.74 24.26
N LEU A 226 14.16 22.62 25.31
CA LEU A 226 13.58 21.35 25.75
C LEU A 226 12.16 21.22 25.25
N LEU A 227 11.80 20.08 24.66
CA LEU A 227 10.47 19.80 24.14
C LEU A 227 9.62 19.05 25.15
N PHE A 228 8.45 19.58 25.47
CA PHE A 228 7.42 18.96 26.32
C PHE A 228 6.10 18.91 25.60
N MET A 229 5.64 17.72 25.31
CA MET A 229 4.37 17.47 24.62
C MET A 229 3.24 17.37 25.65
N ASN A 230 2.38 18.41 25.72
CA ASN A 230 1.26 18.51 26.66
C ASN A 230 0.00 17.92 26.04
N GLY A 231 -0.10 16.60 26.15
CA GLY A 231 -1.16 15.76 25.63
C GLY A 231 -0.70 14.31 25.54
N CYS A 232 -1.58 13.42 25.16
CA CYS A 232 -1.37 11.99 24.92
C CYS A 232 -2.50 11.44 24.06
N ASP A 233 -2.61 10.11 23.93
CA ASP A 233 -3.68 9.43 23.17
C ASP A 233 -5.06 9.86 23.73
N HIS A 234 -5.87 10.50 22.86
CA HIS A 234 -7.22 10.99 23.18
C HIS A 234 -7.28 11.87 24.46
N GLN A 235 -6.15 12.45 24.85
CA GLN A 235 -6.07 13.31 26.01
C GLN A 235 -6.97 14.54 25.83
N PRO A 236 -7.88 14.85 26.78
CA PRO A 236 -8.62 16.11 26.77
C PRO A 236 -7.68 17.30 26.96
N ILE A 237 -8.11 18.47 26.53
CA ILE A 237 -7.32 19.68 26.65
C ILE A 237 -7.11 20.04 28.10
N GLN A 238 -5.87 20.34 28.50
CA GLN A 238 -5.58 20.87 29.82
C GLN A 238 -5.99 22.34 29.90
N THR A 239 -7.20 22.61 30.37
CA THR A 239 -7.81 23.99 30.40
C THR A 239 -7.14 24.94 31.39
N ASP A 240 -6.39 24.45 32.36
CA ASP A 240 -5.66 25.24 33.35
C ASP A 240 -4.15 25.35 33.06
N LEU A 241 -3.72 24.96 31.84
CA LEU A 241 -2.30 24.95 31.47
C LEU A 241 -1.63 26.31 31.62
N SER A 242 -2.30 27.42 31.28
CA SER A 242 -1.75 28.77 31.44
C SER A 242 -1.39 29.06 32.90
N LYS A 243 -2.19 28.61 33.85
CA LYS A 243 -1.92 28.71 35.30
C LYS A 243 -0.76 27.80 35.71
N ALA A 244 -0.73 26.58 35.20
CA ALA A 244 0.34 25.63 35.47
C ALA A 244 1.70 26.15 35.00
N ILE A 245 1.76 26.81 33.83
CA ILE A 245 2.95 27.47 33.32
C ILE A 245 3.40 28.62 34.23
N GLU A 246 2.50 29.46 34.72
CA GLU A 246 2.84 30.55 35.65
C GLU A 246 3.35 30.01 37.00
N VAL A 247 2.81 28.90 37.50
CA VAL A 247 3.34 28.20 38.69
C VAL A 247 4.76 27.70 38.42
N ALA A 248 5.00 27.05 37.27
CA ALA A 248 6.33 26.55 36.88
C ALA A 248 7.37 27.69 36.79
N LYS A 249 7.03 28.82 36.17
CA LYS A 249 7.89 30.04 36.11
C LYS A 249 8.29 30.55 37.47
N LYS A 250 7.36 30.55 38.43
CA LYS A 250 7.62 30.99 39.78
C LYS A 250 8.55 30.04 40.54
N LEU A 251 8.40 28.74 40.37
CA LEU A 251 9.15 27.71 41.09
C LEU A 251 10.55 27.48 40.50
N PHE A 252 10.70 27.62 39.19
CA PHE A 252 11.94 27.37 38.44
C PHE A 252 12.42 28.63 37.68
N PRO A 253 12.89 29.68 38.37
CA PRO A 253 13.23 30.97 37.74
C PRO A 253 14.41 30.89 36.75
N ASP A 254 15.17 29.78 36.76
CA ASP A 254 16.28 29.52 35.86
C ASP A 254 15.88 28.83 34.53
N VAL A 255 14.58 28.52 34.38
CA VAL A 255 13.98 27.97 33.15
C VAL A 255 12.92 28.90 32.62
N ASP A 256 12.94 29.16 31.32
CA ASP A 256 11.91 29.94 30.64
C ASP A 256 10.84 28.96 30.11
N PHE A 257 9.68 28.93 30.74
CA PHE A 257 8.53 28.11 30.32
C PHE A 257 7.70 28.87 29.31
N VAL A 258 7.50 28.28 28.12
CA VAL A 258 6.76 28.92 27.02
C VAL A 258 5.68 27.96 26.54
N HIS A 259 4.41 28.45 26.50
CA HIS A 259 3.38 27.76 25.74
C HIS A 259 3.68 27.99 24.25
N SER A 260 4.20 26.97 23.56
CA SER A 260 4.84 27.04 22.25
C SER A 260 4.04 26.26 21.19
N ASN A 261 4.60 26.19 20.00
CA ASN A 261 4.18 25.36 18.88
C ASN A 261 5.45 24.84 18.17
N PHE A 262 5.28 23.90 17.23
CA PHE A 262 6.44 23.34 16.52
C PHE A 262 7.22 24.35 15.69
N ASN A 263 6.54 25.33 15.08
CA ASN A 263 7.23 26.35 14.27
C ASN A 263 8.19 27.17 15.12
N ASP A 264 7.69 27.71 16.26
CA ASP A 264 8.51 28.50 17.18
C ASP A 264 9.64 27.66 17.82
N TYR A 265 9.34 26.42 18.22
CA TYR A 265 10.33 25.50 18.77
C TYR A 265 11.46 25.22 17.78
N VAL A 266 11.13 24.88 16.53
CA VAL A 266 12.10 24.55 15.48
C VAL A 266 12.90 25.79 15.09
N ASP A 267 12.29 26.97 15.01
CA ASP A 267 12.99 28.22 14.67
C ASP A 267 14.06 28.59 15.73
N GLU A 268 13.78 28.34 17.01
CA GLU A 268 14.76 28.55 18.08
C GLU A 268 15.82 27.42 18.11
N LEU A 269 15.39 26.17 17.94
CA LEU A 269 16.27 25.00 17.91
C LEU A 269 17.36 25.14 16.83
N ARG A 270 17.01 25.56 15.61
CA ARG A 270 17.93 25.74 14.47
C ARG A 270 19.07 26.68 14.74
N LYS A 271 18.87 27.68 15.59
CA LYS A 271 19.91 28.68 15.91
C LYS A 271 21.05 28.10 16.74
N GLU A 272 20.81 26.96 17.40
CA GLU A 272 21.73 26.40 18.40
C GLU A 272 22.15 24.95 18.09
N LEU A 273 21.63 24.34 16.98
CA LEU A 273 21.98 22.98 16.63
C LEU A 273 23.50 22.79 16.47
N PRO A 274 24.09 21.73 17.05
CA PRO A 274 25.49 21.39 16.83
C PRO A 274 25.77 21.06 15.35
N GLU A 275 26.94 21.44 14.84
CA GLU A 275 27.37 21.13 13.46
C GLU A 275 27.61 19.62 13.22
N ASN A 276 27.81 18.82 14.27
CA ASN A 276 28.18 17.41 14.22
C ASN A 276 27.07 16.48 14.67
N LEU A 277 25.82 16.80 14.34
CA LEU A 277 24.69 15.89 14.57
C LEU A 277 24.94 14.57 13.85
N GLN A 278 24.51 13.46 14.51
CA GLN A 278 24.52 12.14 13.91
C GLN A 278 23.58 12.08 12.71
N THR A 279 23.98 11.41 11.62
CA THR A 279 23.12 11.12 10.48
C THR A 279 22.56 9.71 10.59
N VAL A 280 21.25 9.59 10.48
CA VAL A 280 20.53 8.33 10.37
C VAL A 280 20.02 8.19 8.94
N HIS A 281 20.28 7.03 8.31
CA HIS A 281 20.04 6.83 6.89
C HIS A 281 18.86 5.87 6.65
N GLY A 282 18.04 6.21 5.68
CA GLY A 282 17.00 5.32 5.12
C GLY A 282 15.84 5.03 6.08
N GLU A 283 15.32 3.81 6.00
CA GLU A 283 14.15 3.37 6.78
C GLU A 283 14.41 3.38 8.29
N LEU A 284 13.42 3.88 9.05
CA LEU A 284 13.38 3.75 10.51
C LEU A 284 12.47 2.56 10.87
N ARG A 285 13.05 1.39 11.05
CA ARG A 285 12.32 0.14 11.21
C ARG A 285 12.92 -0.82 12.24
N SER A 286 12.17 -1.85 12.60
CA SER A 286 12.44 -2.77 13.70
C SER A 286 13.84 -3.39 13.71
N GLN A 287 14.37 -3.80 12.56
CA GLN A 287 15.65 -4.52 12.46
C GLN A 287 16.87 -3.65 12.78
N ARG A 288 16.68 -2.33 12.92
CA ARG A 288 17.72 -1.38 13.36
C ARG A 288 17.81 -1.27 14.88
N THR A 289 16.74 -1.61 15.59
CA THR A 289 16.59 -1.46 17.04
C THR A 289 16.27 -2.80 17.71
N ASP A 290 15.61 -2.78 18.85
CA ASP A 290 15.21 -3.99 19.59
C ASP A 290 14.05 -4.78 19.00
N GLY A 291 13.45 -4.28 17.93
CA GLY A 291 12.42 -4.97 17.16
C GLY A 291 10.99 -4.83 17.68
N TRP A 292 10.77 -4.56 18.94
CA TRP A 292 9.45 -4.46 19.53
C TRP A 292 8.73 -3.16 19.17
N TYR A 293 9.51 -2.14 18.94
CA TYR A 293 9.02 -0.78 18.97
C TYR A 293 8.29 -0.33 17.70
N THR A 294 8.58 -0.95 16.58
CA THR A 294 7.93 -0.64 15.28
C THR A 294 6.83 -1.63 14.90
N LEU A 295 6.49 -2.57 15.77
CA LEU A 295 5.27 -3.40 15.70
C LEU A 295 5.07 -4.10 14.35
N VAL A 296 6.14 -4.66 13.77
CA VAL A 296 6.21 -5.15 12.39
C VAL A 296 5.16 -6.21 12.03
N ASN A 297 4.71 -7.04 12.99
CA ASN A 297 3.76 -8.10 12.72
C ASN A 297 2.32 -7.62 12.51
N THR A 298 2.05 -6.34 12.66
CA THR A 298 0.81 -5.71 12.20
C THR A 298 0.61 -5.87 10.70
N ALA A 299 1.69 -6.04 9.92
CA ALA A 299 1.63 -6.34 8.50
C ALA A 299 0.90 -7.66 8.18
N SER A 300 0.80 -8.58 9.13
CA SER A 300 0.09 -9.85 8.99
C SER A 300 -1.18 -9.97 9.84
N SER A 301 -1.49 -9.00 10.70
CA SER A 301 -2.78 -8.96 11.38
C SER A 301 -3.89 -8.71 10.36
N ARG A 302 -4.91 -9.58 10.31
CA ARG A 302 -6.07 -9.44 9.40
C ARG A 302 -5.63 -9.21 7.96
N VAL A 303 -4.83 -10.13 7.37
CA VAL A 303 -4.25 -10.02 6.02
C VAL A 303 -5.27 -9.60 4.96
N TYR A 304 -6.52 -10.01 5.08
CA TYR A 304 -7.59 -9.65 4.13
C TYR A 304 -7.77 -8.12 3.97
N LEU A 305 -7.53 -7.32 5.02
CA LEU A 305 -7.59 -5.84 4.94
C LEU A 305 -6.46 -5.29 4.06
N LYS A 306 -5.25 -5.84 4.18
CA LYS A 306 -4.10 -5.46 3.34
C LYS A 306 -4.35 -5.80 1.88
N GLN A 307 -4.97 -6.97 1.61
CA GLN A 307 -5.35 -7.37 0.25
C GLN A 307 -6.39 -6.42 -0.34
N MET A 308 -7.44 -6.07 0.41
CA MET A 308 -8.43 -5.09 -0.03
C MET A 308 -7.82 -3.71 -0.27
N ASN A 309 -6.88 -3.29 0.57
CA ASN A 309 -6.16 -2.03 0.40
C ASN A 309 -5.32 -2.04 -0.89
N ALA A 310 -4.50 -3.08 -1.08
CA ALA A 310 -3.67 -3.23 -2.27
C ALA A 310 -4.49 -3.25 -3.57
N GLU A 311 -5.64 -3.93 -3.59
CA GLU A 311 -6.57 -3.93 -4.72
C GLU A 311 -7.09 -2.52 -5.01
N ASN A 312 -7.56 -1.80 -3.99
CA ASN A 312 -8.09 -0.43 -4.15
C ASN A 312 -7.03 0.54 -4.66
N GLN A 313 -5.83 0.51 -4.07
CA GLN A 313 -4.69 1.33 -4.50
C GLN A 313 -4.33 1.03 -5.96
N THR A 314 -4.22 -0.25 -6.32
CA THR A 314 -3.92 -0.66 -7.71
C THR A 314 -4.99 -0.16 -8.69
N LEU A 315 -6.26 -0.30 -8.37
CA LEU A 315 -7.35 0.17 -9.24
C LEU A 315 -7.33 1.70 -9.42
N LEU A 316 -7.08 2.46 -8.35
CA LEU A 316 -6.98 3.93 -8.42
C LEU A 316 -5.75 4.37 -9.21
N GLU A 317 -4.56 3.93 -8.78
CA GLU A 317 -3.26 4.45 -9.23
C GLU A 317 -2.83 3.93 -10.60
N LYS A 318 -3.08 2.62 -10.84
CA LYS A 318 -2.53 1.93 -12.01
C LYS A 318 -3.57 1.69 -13.11
N VAL A 319 -4.87 1.89 -12.81
CA VAL A 319 -5.94 1.70 -13.79
C VAL A 319 -6.75 2.96 -14.02
N ALA A 320 -7.43 3.48 -12.99
CA ALA A 320 -8.39 4.57 -13.15
C ALA A 320 -7.74 5.91 -13.50
N GLU A 321 -6.74 6.36 -12.73
CA GLU A 321 -6.04 7.62 -12.98
C GLU A 321 -5.36 7.65 -14.36
N PRO A 322 -4.57 6.63 -14.77
CA PRO A 322 -3.95 6.62 -16.09
C PRO A 322 -4.97 6.61 -17.24
N LEU A 323 -6.01 5.77 -17.16
CA LEU A 323 -7.05 5.73 -18.20
C LEU A 323 -7.81 7.05 -18.29
N ALA A 324 -8.13 7.69 -17.15
CA ALA A 324 -8.81 8.98 -17.11
C ALA A 324 -7.92 10.11 -17.67
N ALA A 325 -6.61 10.11 -17.40
CA ALA A 325 -5.65 11.05 -17.96
C ALA A 325 -5.55 10.91 -19.50
N ILE A 326 -5.51 9.68 -20.00
CA ILE A 326 -5.56 9.35 -21.43
C ILE A 326 -6.88 9.85 -22.04
N ALA A 327 -8.02 9.55 -21.41
CA ALA A 327 -9.34 9.97 -21.89
C ALA A 327 -9.50 11.49 -21.88
N HIS A 328 -8.85 12.19 -20.96
CA HIS A 328 -8.81 13.64 -20.95
C HIS A 328 -8.11 14.21 -22.19
N GLN A 329 -7.01 13.59 -22.63
CA GLN A 329 -6.36 13.92 -23.89
C GLN A 329 -7.29 13.69 -25.10
N ALA A 330 -8.17 12.71 -24.98
CA ALA A 330 -9.21 12.43 -25.98
C ALA A 330 -10.45 13.35 -25.88
N GLY A 331 -10.48 14.30 -24.93
CA GLY A 331 -11.52 15.31 -24.76
C GLY A 331 -12.57 15.00 -23.69
N LYS A 332 -12.43 13.92 -22.89
CA LYS A 332 -13.31 13.66 -21.74
C LYS A 332 -12.86 14.50 -20.54
N PRO A 333 -13.75 15.22 -19.84
CA PRO A 333 -13.38 15.88 -18.59
C PRO A 333 -12.83 14.89 -17.55
N TYR A 334 -11.73 15.26 -16.89
CA TYR A 334 -11.17 14.46 -15.80
C TYR A 334 -12.02 14.59 -14.54
N PRO A 335 -12.48 13.49 -13.92
CA PRO A 335 -13.43 13.54 -12.81
C PRO A 335 -12.73 13.74 -11.45
N HIS A 336 -12.03 14.86 -11.25
CA HIS A 336 -11.30 15.17 -10.00
C HIS A 336 -12.14 14.94 -8.75
N HIS A 337 -13.41 15.36 -8.74
CA HIS A 337 -14.30 15.21 -7.58
C HIS A 337 -14.54 13.77 -7.17
N LEU A 338 -14.64 12.84 -8.15
CA LEU A 338 -14.79 11.41 -7.86
C LEU A 338 -13.47 10.79 -7.37
N PHE A 339 -12.33 11.19 -7.94
CA PHE A 339 -11.02 10.73 -7.46
C PHE A 339 -10.77 11.19 -6.02
N VAL A 340 -11.04 12.46 -5.71
CA VAL A 340 -10.89 12.98 -4.35
C VAL A 340 -11.79 12.21 -3.37
N TYR A 341 -13.03 11.94 -3.75
CA TYR A 341 -13.96 11.16 -2.93
C TYR A 341 -13.46 9.73 -2.71
N ALA A 342 -13.02 9.04 -3.77
CA ALA A 342 -12.50 7.67 -3.68
C ALA A 342 -11.24 7.60 -2.82
N TRP A 343 -10.28 8.54 -3.02
CA TRP A 343 -9.06 8.63 -2.23
C TRP A 343 -9.34 8.92 -0.75
N LYS A 344 -10.16 9.93 -0.43
CA LYS A 344 -10.52 10.22 0.96
C LYS A 344 -11.23 9.05 1.64
N THR A 345 -12.14 8.37 0.93
CA THR A 345 -12.82 7.18 1.46
C THR A 345 -11.85 6.03 1.73
N LEU A 346 -10.89 5.79 0.82
CA LEU A 346 -9.84 4.79 1.02
C LEU A 346 -8.93 5.16 2.19
N MET A 347 -8.48 6.41 2.27
CA MET A 347 -7.56 6.88 3.29
C MET A 347 -8.14 6.87 4.70
N GLN A 348 -9.47 6.87 4.86
CA GLN A 348 -10.09 6.64 6.17
C GLN A 348 -9.76 5.26 6.75
N ASN A 349 -9.22 4.34 5.94
CA ASN A 349 -8.72 3.04 6.37
C ASN A 349 -7.19 3.02 6.59
N HIS A 350 -6.49 4.11 6.33
CA HIS A 350 -5.03 4.18 6.39
C HIS A 350 -4.43 4.60 7.75
N PRO A 351 -5.20 5.10 8.78
CA PRO A 351 -4.63 5.29 10.10
C PRO A 351 -3.86 4.04 10.53
N HIS A 352 -2.76 4.25 11.28
CA HIS A 352 -1.87 3.14 11.62
C HIS A 352 -2.61 2.00 12.35
N ASP A 353 -3.51 2.26 13.30
CA ASP A 353 -4.28 1.20 13.96
C ASP A 353 -5.31 0.53 13.05
N SER A 354 -5.88 1.28 12.08
CA SER A 354 -6.86 0.73 11.15
C SER A 354 -6.21 -0.23 10.15
N ILE A 355 -5.27 0.26 9.31
CA ILE A 355 -4.65 -0.59 8.27
C ILE A 355 -3.76 -1.66 8.87
N CYS A 356 -3.12 -1.41 9.99
CA CYS A 356 -2.33 -2.40 10.72
C CYS A 356 -3.18 -3.54 11.28
N GLY A 357 -4.50 -3.36 11.39
CA GLY A 357 -5.40 -4.41 11.84
C GLY A 357 -5.31 -4.68 13.35
N CYS A 358 -4.90 -3.66 14.12
CA CYS A 358 -4.71 -3.73 15.57
C CYS A 358 -5.71 -2.85 16.31
N SER A 359 -6.99 -3.04 15.99
CA SER A 359 -8.13 -2.37 16.62
C SER A 359 -9.20 -3.39 16.99
N VAL A 360 -10.24 -2.95 17.70
CA VAL A 360 -11.39 -3.80 17.99
C VAL A 360 -12.14 -4.22 16.71
N ASP A 361 -12.83 -5.35 16.75
CA ASP A 361 -13.46 -5.97 15.56
C ASP A 361 -14.42 -5.05 14.82
N GLU A 362 -15.12 -4.16 15.54
CA GLU A 362 -16.05 -3.17 14.99
C GLU A 362 -15.39 -2.23 13.99
N VAL A 363 -14.18 -1.78 14.27
CA VAL A 363 -13.38 -0.92 13.38
C VAL A 363 -13.16 -1.62 12.05
N HIS A 364 -12.71 -2.86 12.09
CA HIS A 364 -12.34 -3.61 10.89
C HIS A 364 -13.55 -4.02 10.05
N ARG A 365 -14.72 -4.22 10.67
CA ARG A 365 -15.98 -4.41 9.93
C ARG A 365 -16.37 -3.15 9.12
N GLU A 366 -16.17 -1.97 9.69
CA GLU A 366 -16.44 -0.71 9.00
C GLU A 366 -15.44 -0.44 7.87
N MET A 367 -14.17 -0.78 8.06
CA MET A 367 -13.13 -0.67 7.03
C MET A 367 -13.49 -1.43 5.75
N VAL A 368 -14.05 -2.63 5.84
CA VAL A 368 -14.51 -3.41 4.68
C VAL A 368 -15.51 -2.60 3.85
N THR A 369 -16.47 -1.92 4.50
CA THR A 369 -17.45 -1.07 3.81
C THR A 369 -16.79 0.12 3.12
N ARG A 370 -15.78 0.75 3.74
CA ARG A 370 -15.04 1.88 3.14
C ARG A 370 -14.22 1.41 1.93
N PHE A 371 -13.58 0.24 1.98
CA PHE A 371 -12.89 -0.37 0.83
C PHE A 371 -13.84 -0.61 -0.34
N GLU A 372 -15.02 -1.19 -0.10
CA GLU A 372 -16.02 -1.42 -1.14
C GLU A 372 -16.54 -0.12 -1.75
N LYS A 373 -16.80 0.92 -0.95
CA LYS A 373 -17.22 2.24 -1.46
C LYS A 373 -16.16 2.85 -2.39
N SER A 374 -14.89 2.84 -2.00
CA SER A 374 -13.80 3.34 -2.83
C SER A 374 -13.68 2.53 -4.12
N LYS A 375 -13.71 1.19 -4.04
CA LYS A 375 -13.64 0.28 -5.19
C LYS A 375 -14.76 0.55 -6.20
N HIS A 376 -16.02 0.57 -5.75
CA HIS A 376 -17.16 0.79 -6.65
C HIS A 376 -17.14 2.17 -7.32
N THR A 377 -16.68 3.21 -6.59
CA THR A 377 -16.48 4.54 -7.19
C THR A 377 -15.40 4.49 -8.27
N THR A 378 -14.30 3.81 -8.00
CA THR A 378 -13.18 3.65 -8.93
C THR A 378 -13.59 2.85 -10.18
N GLU A 379 -14.30 1.75 -10.01
CA GLU A 379 -14.86 0.95 -11.11
C GLU A 379 -15.82 1.76 -11.99
N THR A 380 -16.61 2.65 -11.38
CA THR A 380 -17.48 3.57 -12.13
C THR A 380 -16.65 4.52 -13.00
N ILE A 381 -15.57 5.10 -12.44
CA ILE A 381 -14.65 5.96 -13.19
C ILE A 381 -14.03 5.18 -14.37
N ILE A 382 -13.55 3.96 -14.12
CA ILE A 382 -12.94 3.09 -15.14
C ILE A 382 -13.95 2.83 -16.27
N ASN A 383 -15.15 2.38 -15.94
CA ASN A 383 -16.18 2.04 -16.93
C ASN A 383 -16.57 3.25 -17.79
N GLU A 384 -16.90 4.39 -17.18
CA GLU A 384 -17.25 5.62 -17.93
C GLU A 384 -16.08 6.13 -18.80
N THR A 385 -14.85 5.93 -18.33
CA THR A 385 -13.64 6.35 -19.05
C THR A 385 -13.40 5.48 -20.26
N VAL A 386 -13.45 4.17 -20.08
CA VAL A 386 -13.26 3.18 -21.16
C VAL A 386 -14.36 3.33 -22.22
N ASP A 387 -15.62 3.47 -21.80
CA ASP A 387 -16.74 3.69 -22.74
C ASP A 387 -16.54 4.97 -23.59
N SER A 388 -15.96 6.01 -22.99
CA SER A 388 -15.65 7.25 -23.74
C SER A 388 -14.51 7.05 -24.74
N LEU A 389 -13.47 6.31 -24.37
CA LEU A 389 -12.34 5.98 -25.26
C LEU A 389 -12.78 5.09 -26.41
N LEU A 390 -13.55 4.03 -26.15
CA LEU A 390 -14.06 3.10 -27.17
C LEU A 390 -14.79 3.83 -28.29
N LYS A 391 -15.61 4.84 -27.97
CA LYS A 391 -16.35 5.65 -28.96
C LYS A 391 -15.45 6.46 -29.91
N GLN A 392 -14.17 6.58 -29.62
CA GLN A 392 -13.22 7.35 -30.42
C GLN A 392 -12.25 6.49 -31.22
N ILE A 393 -12.32 5.15 -31.06
CA ILE A 393 -11.47 4.21 -31.81
C ILE A 393 -12.10 3.96 -33.17
N ASP A 394 -11.32 4.14 -34.25
CA ASP A 394 -11.71 3.79 -35.60
C ASP A 394 -11.56 2.29 -35.82
N THR A 395 -12.66 1.57 -35.81
CA THR A 395 -12.75 0.13 -36.06
C THR A 395 -13.28 -0.21 -37.42
N SER A 396 -13.40 0.79 -38.32
CA SER A 396 -13.95 0.63 -39.68
C SER A 396 -13.21 -0.41 -40.54
N VAL A 397 -11.94 -0.71 -40.23
CA VAL A 397 -11.13 -1.77 -40.84
C VAL A 397 -11.79 -3.16 -40.74
N TYR A 398 -12.70 -3.34 -39.78
CA TYR A 398 -13.47 -4.58 -39.56
C TYR A 398 -14.83 -4.57 -40.26
N SER A 399 -15.21 -3.50 -41.00
CA SER A 399 -16.47 -3.39 -41.71
C SER A 399 -16.63 -4.51 -42.75
N GLY A 400 -17.86 -5.04 -42.85
CA GLY A 400 -18.21 -6.06 -43.84
C GLY A 400 -17.72 -7.47 -43.54
N LYS A 401 -17.05 -7.70 -42.42
CA LYS A 401 -16.42 -8.99 -42.08
C LYS A 401 -17.24 -9.85 -41.09
N GLN A 402 -18.49 -9.54 -40.76
CA GLN A 402 -19.24 -10.18 -39.66
C GLN A 402 -18.37 -10.22 -38.39
N ALA A 403 -17.73 -9.12 -38.11
CA ALA A 403 -16.76 -8.99 -37.02
C ALA A 403 -17.37 -8.40 -35.73
N VAL A 404 -16.91 -8.87 -34.59
CA VAL A 404 -17.20 -8.29 -33.26
C VAL A 404 -15.87 -7.80 -32.69
N PRO A 405 -15.56 -6.49 -32.83
CA PRO A 405 -14.31 -5.95 -32.33
C PRO A 405 -14.30 -5.87 -30.81
N PHE A 406 -13.09 -5.96 -30.24
CA PHE A 406 -12.83 -5.72 -28.82
C PHE A 406 -11.46 -5.10 -28.63
N THR A 407 -11.34 -4.27 -27.61
CA THR A 407 -10.10 -3.53 -27.30
C THR A 407 -9.50 -4.02 -26.00
N VAL A 408 -8.20 -4.29 -26.03
CA VAL A 408 -7.38 -4.61 -24.88
C VAL A 408 -6.60 -3.36 -24.49
N PHE A 409 -6.90 -2.79 -23.33
CA PHE A 409 -6.21 -1.63 -22.78
C PHE A 409 -5.06 -2.07 -21.87
N ASN A 410 -3.95 -1.34 -21.95
CA ASN A 410 -2.84 -1.42 -21.02
C ASN A 410 -2.66 -0.07 -20.32
N SER A 411 -3.06 -0.01 -19.06
CA SER A 411 -2.94 1.18 -18.22
C SER A 411 -1.60 1.28 -17.49
N THR A 412 -0.75 0.25 -17.60
CA THR A 412 0.57 0.22 -16.94
C THR A 412 1.60 1.03 -17.70
N GLY A 413 2.66 1.43 -17.01
CA GLY A 413 3.81 2.09 -17.60
C GLY A 413 4.71 1.18 -18.47
N TYR A 414 4.41 -0.10 -18.60
CA TYR A 414 5.23 -1.07 -19.31
C TYR A 414 4.49 -1.67 -20.49
N ASN A 415 5.19 -1.99 -21.60
CA ASN A 415 4.61 -2.81 -22.64
C ASN A 415 4.27 -4.19 -22.05
N ARG A 416 3.12 -4.73 -22.40
CA ARG A 416 2.64 -6.01 -21.83
C ARG A 416 2.33 -7.04 -22.89
N ASP A 417 2.81 -8.26 -22.62
CA ASP A 417 2.33 -9.49 -23.20
C ASP A 417 1.48 -10.24 -22.17
N GLY A 418 0.57 -11.08 -22.61
CA GLY A 418 -0.17 -11.92 -21.68
C GLY A 418 -1.34 -12.64 -22.33
N VAL A 419 -1.99 -13.47 -21.54
CA VAL A 419 -3.24 -14.14 -21.94
C VAL A 419 -4.41 -13.31 -21.47
N VAL A 420 -5.31 -12.98 -22.38
CA VAL A 420 -6.54 -12.23 -22.09
C VAL A 420 -7.76 -13.08 -22.39
N GLU A 421 -8.84 -12.76 -21.67
CA GLU A 421 -10.13 -13.41 -21.77
C GLU A 421 -11.21 -12.36 -21.94
N VAL A 422 -12.15 -12.59 -22.84
CA VAL A 422 -13.26 -11.69 -23.09
C VAL A 422 -14.53 -12.46 -23.44
N THR A 423 -15.66 -12.01 -22.90
CA THR A 423 -16.99 -12.47 -23.31
C THR A 423 -17.55 -11.47 -24.32
N LEU A 424 -17.84 -11.94 -25.52
CA LEU A 424 -18.34 -11.14 -26.64
C LEU A 424 -19.81 -11.45 -26.89
N GLU A 425 -20.63 -10.42 -26.96
CA GLU A 425 -22.03 -10.50 -27.30
C GLU A 425 -22.19 -10.45 -28.82
N LEU A 426 -22.64 -11.58 -29.39
CA LEU A 426 -22.80 -11.70 -30.83
C LEU A 426 -24.12 -11.09 -31.33
N SER A 427 -25.16 -11.11 -30.48
CA SER A 427 -26.46 -10.48 -30.76
C SER A 427 -27.16 -10.12 -29.47
N ARG A 428 -27.98 -9.05 -29.49
CA ARG A 428 -28.81 -8.60 -28.36
C ARG A 428 -30.27 -8.57 -28.73
N ARG A 429 -31.15 -8.95 -27.79
CA ARG A 429 -32.59 -8.79 -27.89
C ARG A 429 -33.16 -8.18 -26.62
N TYR A 430 -33.86 -7.07 -26.76
CA TYR A 430 -34.38 -6.29 -25.64
C TYR A 430 -35.68 -6.80 -25.10
N PHE A 431 -35.94 -6.65 -23.78
CA PHE A 431 -37.18 -7.11 -23.13
C PHE A 431 -38.45 -6.44 -23.67
N ARG A 432 -38.32 -5.29 -24.37
CA ARG A 432 -39.44 -4.70 -25.11
C ARG A 432 -39.92 -5.55 -26.29
N GLU A 433 -39.12 -6.50 -26.79
CA GLU A 433 -39.45 -7.37 -27.92
C GLU A 433 -40.29 -8.57 -27.47
N ALA A 434 -39.96 -9.17 -26.34
CA ALA A 434 -40.69 -10.28 -25.76
C ALA A 434 -40.31 -10.52 -24.30
N HIS A 435 -41.02 -11.39 -23.60
CA HIS A 435 -40.69 -11.82 -22.23
C HIS A 435 -39.29 -12.46 -22.19
N PRO A 436 -38.41 -12.15 -21.17
CA PRO A 436 -37.03 -12.62 -21.10
C PRO A 436 -36.86 -14.14 -21.23
N MET A 437 -37.73 -14.92 -20.61
CA MET A 437 -37.73 -16.40 -20.76
C MET A 437 -37.90 -16.86 -22.21
N LYS A 438 -38.76 -16.17 -22.97
CA LYS A 438 -38.99 -16.48 -24.38
C LYS A 438 -37.77 -16.10 -25.20
N LEU A 439 -37.22 -14.89 -24.99
CA LEU A 439 -36.01 -14.44 -25.66
C LEU A 439 -34.83 -15.41 -25.41
N ALA A 440 -34.60 -15.78 -24.16
CA ALA A 440 -33.53 -16.72 -23.80
C ALA A 440 -33.72 -18.10 -24.46
N ALA A 441 -34.97 -18.62 -24.47
CA ALA A 441 -35.28 -19.92 -25.07
C ALA A 441 -35.13 -19.93 -26.60
N GLU A 442 -35.44 -18.81 -27.27
CA GLU A 442 -35.21 -18.64 -28.70
C GLU A 442 -33.74 -18.53 -29.01
N MET A 443 -33.01 -17.62 -28.35
CA MET A 443 -31.59 -17.35 -28.59
C MET A 443 -30.69 -18.56 -28.26
N LYS A 444 -31.07 -19.41 -27.32
CA LYS A 444 -30.37 -20.70 -27.07
C LYS A 444 -30.38 -21.66 -28.25
N LYS A 445 -31.29 -21.51 -29.16
CA LYS A 445 -31.39 -22.35 -30.37
C LYS A 445 -30.48 -21.83 -31.49
N ASP A 446 -30.04 -20.58 -31.40
CA ASP A 446 -29.14 -19.98 -32.40
C ASP A 446 -27.74 -20.58 -32.23
N PRO A 447 -27.22 -21.35 -33.20
CA PRO A 447 -25.90 -21.93 -33.11
C PRO A 447 -24.84 -20.84 -33.21
N ILE A 448 -23.78 -20.95 -32.43
CA ILE A 448 -22.59 -20.14 -32.67
C ILE A 448 -21.86 -20.70 -33.87
N VAL A 449 -21.68 -19.87 -34.89
CA VAL A 449 -20.82 -20.20 -36.01
C VAL A 449 -19.36 -20.06 -35.55
N PRO A 450 -18.53 -21.14 -35.68
CA PRO A 450 -17.12 -21.05 -35.30
C PRO A 450 -16.42 -19.86 -35.96
N GLY A 451 -15.48 -19.27 -35.21
CA GLY A 451 -14.71 -18.14 -35.67
C GLY A 451 -13.33 -18.12 -35.05
N ALA A 452 -12.57 -17.08 -35.36
CA ALA A 452 -11.27 -16.81 -34.78
C ALA A 452 -11.06 -15.31 -34.59
N VAL A 453 -10.05 -14.96 -33.81
CA VAL A 453 -9.64 -13.55 -33.65
C VAL A 453 -8.74 -13.13 -34.79
N VAL A 454 -8.97 -11.93 -35.32
CA VAL A 454 -8.10 -11.32 -36.34
C VAL A 454 -7.58 -9.97 -35.86
N ASP A 455 -6.39 -9.61 -36.32
CA ASP A 455 -5.85 -8.26 -36.16
C ASP A 455 -6.32 -7.30 -37.27
N ALA A 456 -5.85 -6.05 -37.20
CA ALA A 456 -6.21 -5.03 -38.18
C ALA A 456 -5.71 -5.32 -39.61
N ASP A 457 -4.61 -6.05 -39.76
CA ASP A 457 -4.01 -6.44 -41.02
C ASP A 457 -4.71 -7.67 -41.62
N GLY A 458 -5.65 -8.27 -40.85
CA GLY A 458 -6.40 -9.46 -41.28
C GLY A 458 -5.70 -10.77 -40.97
N ASN A 459 -4.60 -10.74 -40.19
CA ASN A 459 -3.95 -11.97 -39.73
C ASN A 459 -4.82 -12.69 -38.74
N VAL A 460 -5.00 -13.98 -38.91
CA VAL A 460 -5.73 -14.84 -37.97
C VAL A 460 -4.82 -15.18 -36.80
N LEU A 461 -5.23 -14.84 -35.58
CA LEU A 461 -4.53 -15.13 -34.33
C LEU A 461 -4.98 -16.46 -33.72
N ASP A 462 -4.06 -17.14 -33.05
CA ASP A 462 -4.42 -18.32 -32.24
C ASP A 462 -5.36 -17.87 -31.12
N CYS A 463 -6.49 -18.56 -30.96
CA CYS A 463 -7.42 -18.33 -29.86
C CYS A 463 -8.17 -19.63 -29.54
N GLU A 464 -8.61 -19.76 -28.32
CA GLU A 464 -9.66 -20.73 -27.96
C GLU A 464 -10.95 -19.99 -27.68
N TRP A 465 -12.05 -20.67 -27.87
CA TRP A 465 -13.36 -20.12 -27.58
C TRP A 465 -14.33 -21.19 -27.08
N GLU A 466 -15.30 -20.74 -26.32
CA GLU A 466 -16.41 -21.58 -25.86
C GLU A 466 -17.73 -20.85 -25.98
N ASP A 467 -18.80 -21.62 -26.10
CA ASP A 467 -20.17 -21.10 -26.08
C ASP A 467 -20.53 -20.62 -24.67
N ALA A 468 -20.57 -19.32 -24.46
CA ALA A 468 -20.99 -18.70 -23.19
C ALA A 468 -22.52 -18.70 -22.98
N GLY A 469 -23.28 -19.25 -23.92
CA GLY A 469 -24.74 -19.34 -23.82
C GLY A 469 -25.46 -18.04 -24.05
N VAL A 470 -26.56 -17.86 -23.31
CA VAL A 470 -27.36 -16.63 -23.35
C VAL A 470 -27.19 -15.92 -22.01
N VAL A 471 -26.68 -14.72 -22.05
CA VAL A 471 -26.37 -13.90 -20.87
C VAL A 471 -27.38 -12.75 -20.74
N PHE A 472 -27.65 -12.34 -19.51
CA PHE A 472 -28.45 -11.16 -19.21
C PHE A 472 -27.55 -9.93 -19.16
N GLY A 473 -28.07 -8.82 -19.74
CA GLY A 473 -27.41 -7.52 -19.62
C GLY A 473 -28.46 -6.39 -19.57
N TYR A 474 -27.96 -5.18 -19.35
CA TYR A 474 -28.79 -3.98 -19.39
C TYR A 474 -27.96 -2.74 -19.75
N ASP A 475 -28.56 -1.83 -20.51
CA ASP A 475 -27.98 -0.51 -20.75
C ASP A 475 -28.62 0.50 -19.78
N LEU A 476 -27.83 1.47 -19.32
CA LEU A 476 -28.27 2.60 -18.48
C LEU A 476 -28.07 3.93 -19.22
N PRO A 477 -28.90 4.21 -20.25
CA PRO A 477 -28.80 5.47 -20.98
C PRO A 477 -29.16 6.65 -20.07
N LYS A 478 -28.44 7.80 -20.22
CA LYS A 478 -28.66 9.01 -19.39
C LYS A 478 -30.01 9.69 -19.63
N ASP A 479 -30.64 9.43 -20.77
CA ASP A 479 -31.87 10.08 -21.26
C ASP A 479 -33.10 9.18 -21.23
N LYS A 480 -32.95 7.92 -20.84
CA LYS A 480 -34.03 6.91 -20.89
C LYS A 480 -34.00 5.99 -19.67
N PHE A 481 -35.10 5.29 -19.44
CA PHE A 481 -35.16 4.23 -18.47
C PHE A 481 -34.24 3.07 -18.87
N ARG A 482 -33.74 2.30 -17.87
CA ARG A 482 -32.88 1.12 -18.11
C ARG A 482 -33.44 0.24 -19.22
N GLN A 483 -32.56 -0.29 -20.05
CA GLN A 483 -32.88 -1.12 -21.23
C GLN A 483 -32.33 -2.54 -21.02
N PRO A 484 -33.09 -3.44 -20.36
CA PRO A 484 -32.64 -4.83 -20.15
C PRO A 484 -32.72 -5.64 -21.44
N TYR A 485 -31.76 -6.56 -21.62
CA TYR A 485 -31.69 -7.44 -22.78
C TYR A 485 -31.16 -8.83 -22.44
N MET A 486 -31.35 -9.78 -23.35
CA MET A 486 -30.60 -11.03 -23.40
C MET A 486 -29.61 -10.95 -24.58
N ALA A 487 -28.40 -11.48 -24.38
CA ALA A 487 -27.38 -11.54 -25.43
C ALA A 487 -26.90 -12.98 -25.66
N ARG A 488 -26.69 -13.36 -26.91
CA ARG A 488 -26.00 -14.60 -27.30
C ARG A 488 -24.51 -14.33 -27.27
N ALA A 489 -23.75 -15.08 -26.50
CA ALA A 489 -22.36 -14.75 -26.21
C ALA A 489 -21.40 -15.90 -26.46
N VAL A 490 -20.14 -15.53 -26.76
CA VAL A 490 -18.98 -16.40 -26.89
C VAL A 490 -17.89 -15.89 -25.93
N LYS A 491 -17.24 -16.81 -25.26
CA LYS A 491 -16.06 -16.51 -24.46
C LYS A 491 -14.82 -16.84 -25.26
N VAL A 492 -13.90 -15.89 -25.36
CA VAL A 492 -12.69 -16.00 -26.20
C VAL A 492 -11.46 -15.80 -25.31
N ARG A 493 -10.45 -16.63 -25.48
CA ARG A 493 -9.13 -16.52 -24.83
C ARG A 493 -8.03 -16.54 -25.87
N LEU A 494 -7.04 -15.65 -25.74
CA LEU A 494 -5.90 -15.57 -26.63
C LEU A 494 -4.70 -14.96 -25.93
N GLN A 495 -3.51 -15.22 -26.48
CA GLN A 495 -2.31 -14.46 -26.11
C GLN A 495 -2.28 -13.15 -26.91
N VAL A 496 -2.12 -12.04 -26.22
CA VAL A 496 -1.82 -10.73 -26.79
C VAL A 496 -0.36 -10.40 -26.60
N GLN A 497 0.22 -9.68 -27.55
CA GLN A 497 1.64 -9.31 -27.54
C GLN A 497 1.79 -7.83 -27.91
N ASP A 498 2.82 -7.20 -27.35
CA ASP A 498 3.19 -5.81 -27.62
C ASP A 498 2.03 -4.83 -27.42
N ILE A 499 1.25 -5.00 -26.35
CA ILE A 499 0.27 -4.00 -25.97
C ILE A 499 1.03 -2.80 -25.37
N PRO A 500 0.99 -1.63 -26.04
CA PRO A 500 1.84 -0.51 -25.64
C PRO A 500 1.46 0.03 -24.25
N ALA A 501 2.45 0.49 -23.51
CA ALA A 501 2.24 1.23 -22.28
C ALA A 501 1.29 2.42 -22.53
N PHE A 502 0.38 2.70 -21.60
CA PHE A 502 -0.61 3.77 -21.69
C PHE A 502 -1.34 3.80 -23.05
N GLY A 503 -1.74 2.62 -23.50
CA GLY A 503 -2.34 2.47 -24.81
C GLY A 503 -3.27 1.28 -24.92
N TYR A 504 -3.53 0.89 -26.14
CA TYR A 504 -4.42 -0.23 -26.41
C TYR A 504 -4.15 -0.86 -27.78
N LYS A 505 -4.72 -2.07 -27.95
CA LYS A 505 -4.79 -2.79 -29.22
C LYS A 505 -6.21 -3.32 -29.42
N THR A 506 -6.78 -3.07 -30.60
CA THR A 506 -8.11 -3.56 -30.96
C THR A 506 -8.00 -4.74 -31.91
N LEU A 507 -8.70 -5.80 -31.58
CA LEU A 507 -8.80 -7.06 -32.31
C LEU A 507 -10.27 -7.32 -32.62
N ALA A 508 -10.58 -8.29 -33.47
CA ALA A 508 -11.96 -8.66 -33.71
C ALA A 508 -12.16 -10.17 -33.80
N TRP A 509 -13.24 -10.65 -33.20
CA TRP A 509 -13.77 -11.97 -33.48
C TRP A 509 -14.44 -11.96 -34.86
N VAL A 510 -14.06 -12.88 -35.77
CA VAL A 510 -14.62 -13.00 -37.10
C VAL A 510 -15.16 -14.40 -37.31
N THR A 511 -16.42 -14.49 -37.64
CA THR A 511 -17.13 -15.75 -37.92
C THR A 511 -16.60 -16.40 -39.19
N GLY A 512 -16.35 -17.71 -39.14
CA GLY A 512 -15.83 -18.50 -40.28
C GLY A 512 -14.32 -18.45 -40.46
N ALA A 513 -13.57 -17.63 -39.73
CA ALA A 513 -12.13 -17.70 -39.64
C ALA A 513 -11.71 -18.89 -38.77
N SER A 514 -10.57 -19.49 -39.07
CA SER A 514 -10.02 -20.60 -38.29
C SER A 514 -8.48 -20.61 -38.32
N LYS A 515 -7.86 -21.10 -37.26
CA LYS A 515 -6.43 -21.40 -37.16
C LYS A 515 -6.24 -22.65 -36.33
N GLU A 516 -5.22 -23.46 -36.65
CA GLU A 516 -4.86 -24.61 -35.83
C GLU A 516 -4.40 -24.11 -34.46
N GLN A 517 -4.85 -24.81 -33.41
CA GLN A 517 -4.46 -24.50 -32.05
C GLN A 517 -3.03 -25.01 -31.79
N GLY A 518 -2.29 -24.26 -30.96
CA GLY A 518 -0.95 -24.64 -30.50
C GLY A 518 -0.94 -25.90 -29.62
N ALA A 519 0.25 -26.33 -29.22
CA ALA A 519 0.43 -27.47 -28.32
C ALA A 519 -0.03 -27.11 -26.89
N SER A 520 -0.46 -28.14 -26.17
CA SER A 520 -0.75 -28.09 -24.73
C SER A 520 0.46 -27.61 -23.93
N LEU A 521 0.23 -26.85 -22.87
CA LEU A 521 1.26 -26.47 -21.90
C LEU A 521 1.49 -27.53 -20.80
N VAL A 522 0.70 -28.60 -20.76
CA VAL A 522 0.95 -29.78 -19.92
C VAL A 522 1.81 -30.75 -20.71
N THR A 523 3.10 -30.93 -20.36
CA THR A 523 4.08 -31.72 -21.10
C THR A 523 4.43 -33.04 -20.42
N GLY A 524 3.95 -33.29 -19.20
CA GLY A 524 4.14 -34.51 -18.42
C GLY A 524 3.14 -34.60 -17.27
N GLU A 525 3.22 -35.69 -16.51
CA GLU A 525 2.40 -35.85 -15.33
C GLU A 525 2.73 -34.72 -14.33
N PHE A 526 1.78 -33.84 -14.08
CA PHE A 526 1.92 -32.65 -13.21
C PHE A 526 3.09 -31.73 -13.60
N THR A 527 3.35 -31.58 -14.90
CA THR A 527 4.37 -30.69 -15.47
C THR A 527 3.74 -29.65 -16.35
N LEU A 528 3.92 -28.36 -16.00
CA LEU A 528 3.57 -27.21 -16.81
C LEU A 528 4.82 -26.69 -17.53
N GLU A 529 4.72 -26.40 -18.82
CA GLU A 529 5.88 -25.95 -19.60
C GLU A 529 5.47 -25.03 -20.73
N ASN A 530 6.14 -23.90 -20.82
CA ASN A 530 6.07 -22.97 -21.94
C ASN A 530 7.47 -22.76 -22.56
N ASP A 531 7.67 -21.78 -23.41
CA ASP A 531 8.96 -21.49 -24.06
C ASP A 531 10.03 -20.97 -23.08
N ARG A 532 9.64 -20.48 -21.90
CA ARG A 532 10.53 -19.86 -20.90
C ARG A 532 10.72 -20.69 -19.64
N LEU A 533 9.68 -21.31 -19.15
CA LEU A 533 9.64 -21.96 -17.85
C LEU A 533 9.21 -23.43 -17.96
N LYS A 534 9.75 -24.25 -17.05
CA LYS A 534 9.25 -25.60 -16.76
C LYS A 534 9.01 -25.74 -15.27
N ALA A 535 7.76 -26.03 -14.91
CA ALA A 535 7.28 -26.13 -13.55
C ALA A 535 6.75 -27.55 -13.28
N VAL A 536 7.38 -28.27 -12.35
CA VAL A 536 7.00 -29.63 -11.95
C VAL A 536 6.43 -29.61 -10.54
N VAL A 537 5.19 -30.03 -10.37
CA VAL A 537 4.54 -30.17 -9.06
C VAL A 537 4.87 -31.54 -8.49
N THR A 538 5.57 -31.57 -7.36
CA THR A 538 6.04 -32.78 -6.68
C THR A 538 4.93 -33.50 -5.91
N GLU A 539 5.20 -34.69 -5.33
CA GLU A 539 4.20 -35.47 -4.59
C GLU A 539 3.67 -34.79 -3.33
N ASP A 540 4.48 -33.95 -2.72
CA ASP A 540 4.08 -33.15 -1.55
C ASP A 540 3.47 -31.79 -1.94
N GLY A 541 3.21 -31.56 -3.22
CA GLY A 541 2.60 -30.34 -3.72
C GLY A 541 3.56 -29.14 -3.87
N SER A 542 4.82 -29.27 -3.48
CA SER A 542 5.84 -28.24 -3.73
C SER A 542 6.18 -28.13 -5.21
N LEU A 543 6.81 -27.01 -5.60
CA LEU A 543 7.16 -26.72 -6.98
C LEU A 543 8.66 -26.83 -7.22
N THR A 544 9.04 -27.51 -8.31
CA THR A 544 10.37 -27.41 -8.91
C THR A 544 10.26 -26.57 -10.17
N LEU A 545 10.96 -25.45 -10.23
CA LEU A 545 10.87 -24.45 -11.31
C LEU A 545 12.21 -24.30 -12.01
N THR A 546 12.24 -24.57 -13.31
CA THR A 546 13.42 -24.36 -14.17
C THR A 546 13.18 -23.14 -15.06
N ASP A 547 14.10 -22.19 -15.02
CA ASP A 547 14.21 -21.13 -16.01
C ASP A 547 15.02 -21.67 -17.20
N LYS A 548 14.42 -21.74 -18.37
CA LYS A 548 15.04 -22.28 -19.58
C LYS A 548 16.09 -21.34 -20.19
N SER A 549 16.04 -20.05 -19.88
CA SER A 549 17.01 -19.07 -20.38
C SER A 549 18.38 -19.23 -19.69
N THR A 550 18.37 -19.49 -18.39
CA THR A 550 19.56 -19.68 -17.56
C THR A 550 19.93 -21.16 -17.37
N GLY A 551 18.95 -22.05 -17.55
CA GLY A 551 19.06 -23.47 -17.20
C GLY A 551 19.04 -23.77 -15.70
N HIS A 552 18.87 -22.75 -14.85
CA HIS A 552 18.83 -22.89 -13.40
C HIS A 552 17.49 -23.49 -12.92
N THR A 553 17.56 -24.30 -11.86
CA THR A 553 16.40 -24.99 -11.28
C THR A 553 16.31 -24.70 -9.77
N HIS A 554 15.19 -24.11 -9.36
CA HIS A 554 14.81 -24.00 -7.95
C HIS A 554 13.93 -25.18 -7.55
N ALA A 555 14.13 -25.73 -6.35
CA ALA A 555 13.38 -26.89 -5.86
C ALA A 555 12.81 -26.63 -4.47
N GLY A 556 11.68 -27.29 -4.17
CA GLY A 556 11.01 -27.18 -2.87
C GLY A 556 10.32 -25.83 -2.67
N LEU A 557 9.96 -25.13 -3.75
CA LEU A 557 9.24 -23.88 -3.68
C LEU A 557 7.79 -24.12 -3.23
N ASN A 558 7.26 -23.17 -2.46
CA ASN A 558 5.86 -23.17 -2.01
C ASN A 558 5.51 -24.33 -1.06
N VAL A 559 6.41 -24.67 -0.16
CA VAL A 559 6.09 -25.47 1.04
C VAL A 559 5.38 -24.57 2.04
N TYR A 560 4.30 -25.03 2.66
CA TYR A 560 3.62 -24.27 3.71
C TYR A 560 4.20 -24.59 5.09
N GLU A 561 4.27 -23.56 5.91
CA GLU A 561 4.69 -23.61 7.31
C GLU A 561 3.57 -23.10 8.20
N ASP A 562 3.33 -23.79 9.33
CA ASP A 562 2.38 -23.39 10.37
C ASP A 562 3.09 -23.31 11.72
N ALA A 563 3.07 -22.14 12.34
CA ALA A 563 3.63 -21.85 13.65
C ALA A 563 2.54 -21.39 14.63
N GLY A 564 2.61 -21.80 15.88
CA GLY A 564 1.73 -21.28 16.93
C GLY A 564 2.06 -19.82 17.23
N ASP A 565 1.05 -19.02 17.59
CA ASP A 565 1.15 -17.62 17.96
C ASP A 565 0.49 -17.34 19.32
N ILE A 566 1.29 -16.99 20.31
CA ILE A 566 0.84 -16.57 21.64
C ILE A 566 1.04 -15.06 21.86
N GLY A 567 1.28 -14.32 20.78
CA GLY A 567 1.37 -12.87 20.79
C GLY A 567 0.01 -12.18 20.81
N ASN A 568 -0.08 -11.05 20.14
CA ASN A 568 -1.27 -10.22 20.00
C ASN A 568 -1.35 -9.64 18.58
N GLU A 569 -2.25 -8.72 18.28
CA GLU A 569 -2.37 -8.14 16.93
C GLU A 569 -1.11 -7.39 16.50
N TYR A 570 -0.35 -6.79 17.44
CA TYR A 570 0.88 -6.07 17.15
C TYR A 570 2.07 -6.99 16.86
N MET A 571 2.22 -8.06 17.65
CA MET A 571 3.45 -8.86 17.65
C MET A 571 3.16 -10.37 17.61
N PHE A 572 3.80 -11.05 16.65
CA PHE A 572 3.88 -12.49 16.62
C PHE A 572 4.81 -13.02 17.72
N ARG A 573 4.37 -14.06 18.44
CA ARG A 573 5.22 -14.75 19.42
C ARG A 573 5.03 -16.25 19.36
N MET A 574 6.04 -16.97 18.94
CA MET A 574 5.99 -18.43 18.95
C MET A 574 6.12 -18.97 20.38
N PRO A 575 5.32 -20.01 20.79
CA PRO A 575 5.47 -20.65 22.09
C PRO A 575 6.89 -21.16 22.31
N ALA A 576 7.42 -20.98 23.52
CA ALA A 576 8.80 -21.37 23.86
C ALA A 576 9.07 -22.87 23.60
N GLY A 577 10.13 -23.17 22.86
CA GLY A 577 10.49 -24.52 22.48
C GLY A 577 9.63 -25.19 21.41
N SER A 578 8.60 -24.51 20.91
CA SER A 578 7.80 -24.98 19.79
C SER A 578 8.61 -24.94 18.48
N LYS A 579 8.25 -25.82 17.54
CA LYS A 579 8.77 -25.80 16.19
C LYS A 579 7.61 -25.69 15.20
N PRO A 580 7.79 -24.94 14.12
CA PRO A 580 6.80 -24.91 13.06
C PRO A 580 6.56 -26.30 12.46
N LEU A 581 5.33 -26.54 12.04
CA LEU A 581 4.97 -27.69 11.22
C LEU A 581 5.11 -27.29 9.74
N THR A 582 5.42 -28.26 8.86
CA THR A 582 5.50 -27.98 7.43
C THR A 582 4.78 -29.03 6.61
N THR A 583 4.40 -28.68 5.37
CA THR A 583 3.85 -29.62 4.41
C THR A 583 4.93 -30.39 3.64
N ALA A 584 6.21 -30.15 3.89
CA ALA A 584 7.31 -30.89 3.26
C ALA A 584 7.17 -32.40 3.51
N GLY A 585 7.11 -33.16 2.42
CA GLY A 585 6.92 -34.64 2.47
C GLY A 585 5.47 -35.07 2.80
N LEU A 586 4.53 -34.18 3.02
CA LEU A 586 3.13 -34.50 3.18
C LEU A 586 2.49 -34.74 1.81
N LYS A 587 2.08 -35.99 1.55
CA LYS A 587 1.45 -36.33 0.27
C LYS A 587 0.20 -35.47 0.00
N ALA A 588 0.19 -34.80 -1.17
CA ALA A 588 -0.90 -33.96 -1.64
C ALA A 588 -1.72 -34.66 -2.76
N GLU A 589 -3.00 -34.29 -2.85
CA GLU A 589 -3.83 -34.63 -4.01
C GLU A 589 -3.50 -33.64 -5.13
N ARG A 590 -3.16 -34.13 -6.33
CA ARG A 590 -2.81 -33.29 -7.47
C ARG A 590 -3.74 -33.57 -8.65
N LYS A 591 -4.15 -32.51 -9.36
CA LYS A 591 -5.06 -32.62 -10.50
C LYS A 591 -4.75 -31.56 -11.54
N VAL A 592 -4.69 -31.92 -12.80
CA VAL A 592 -4.73 -30.96 -13.92
C VAL A 592 -6.17 -30.50 -14.07
N VAL A 593 -6.45 -29.23 -13.81
CA VAL A 593 -7.81 -28.65 -13.87
C VAL A 593 -8.04 -27.83 -15.13
N GLU A 594 -6.96 -27.37 -15.76
CA GLU A 594 -7.01 -26.69 -17.04
C GLU A 594 -5.78 -27.09 -17.88
N ASN A 595 -6.03 -27.37 -19.16
CA ASN A 595 -4.99 -27.79 -20.09
C ASN A 595 -5.31 -27.29 -21.49
N THR A 596 -4.85 -26.09 -21.80
CA THR A 596 -5.04 -25.46 -23.12
C THR A 596 -3.71 -25.00 -23.69
N PRO A 597 -3.66 -24.57 -24.97
CA PRO A 597 -2.46 -23.97 -25.57
C PRO A 597 -2.09 -22.59 -24.97
N PHE A 598 -3.00 -21.96 -24.21
CA PHE A 598 -2.83 -20.62 -23.67
C PHE A 598 -2.61 -20.61 -22.17
N ARG A 599 -3.24 -21.54 -21.47
CA ARG A 599 -3.17 -21.66 -20.01
C ARG A 599 -3.21 -23.11 -19.58
N ALA A 600 -2.37 -23.45 -18.63
CA ALA A 600 -2.48 -24.71 -17.93
C ALA A 600 -2.44 -24.48 -16.41
N VAL A 601 -3.29 -25.24 -15.69
CA VAL A 601 -3.44 -25.12 -14.25
C VAL A 601 -3.38 -26.50 -13.60
N ILE A 602 -2.50 -26.64 -12.61
CA ILE A 602 -2.47 -27.77 -11.69
C ILE A 602 -3.01 -27.33 -10.34
N GLU A 603 -4.04 -28.03 -9.86
CA GLU A 603 -4.60 -27.87 -8.51
C GLU A 603 -3.97 -28.92 -7.59
N VAL A 604 -3.55 -28.45 -6.40
CA VAL A 604 -2.98 -29.25 -5.31
C VAL A 604 -3.86 -29.06 -4.08
N ALA A 605 -4.27 -30.14 -3.44
CA ALA A 605 -5.04 -30.07 -2.20
C ALA A 605 -4.28 -30.78 -1.05
N HIS A 606 -4.03 -30.03 0.02
CA HIS A 606 -3.52 -30.56 1.27
C HIS A 606 -4.67 -30.64 2.29
N ASN A 607 -4.80 -31.78 2.95
CA ASN A 607 -5.59 -31.95 4.17
C ASN A 607 -4.58 -32.11 5.32
N TRP A 608 -4.25 -31.00 5.97
CA TRP A 608 -3.17 -30.90 6.93
C TRP A 608 -3.69 -30.83 8.35
N ASN A 609 -3.30 -31.75 9.22
CA ASN A 609 -3.70 -31.72 10.61
C ASN A 609 -2.74 -30.84 11.42
N ILE A 610 -3.27 -29.75 11.97
CA ILE A 610 -2.54 -28.79 12.80
C ILE A 610 -3.25 -28.63 14.16
N PRO A 611 -2.60 -28.12 15.20
CA PRO A 611 -3.25 -27.82 16.47
C PRO A 611 -4.44 -26.87 16.29
N VAL A 612 -5.54 -27.13 17.03
CA VAL A 612 -6.77 -26.36 16.91
C VAL A 612 -6.63 -24.92 17.45
N SER A 613 -5.68 -24.68 18.36
CA SER A 613 -5.42 -23.38 19.02
C SER A 613 -4.13 -23.45 19.85
N ALA A 614 -3.85 -22.38 20.58
CA ALA A 614 -3.06 -22.48 21.80
C ALA A 614 -3.86 -23.26 22.89
N ASP A 615 -3.20 -23.64 23.98
CA ASP A 615 -3.84 -24.23 25.17
C ASP A 615 -4.63 -23.19 25.98
N ASP A 616 -5.47 -23.67 26.95
CA ASP A 616 -6.34 -22.80 27.76
C ASP A 616 -5.56 -21.75 28.58
N LYS A 617 -4.26 -21.99 28.79
CA LYS A 617 -3.40 -21.05 29.50
C LYS A 617 -3.28 -19.70 28.81
N LEU A 618 -3.36 -19.65 27.46
CA LEU A 618 -3.29 -18.37 26.76
C LEU A 618 -4.45 -17.43 27.14
N GLU A 619 -5.66 -17.96 27.30
CA GLU A 619 -6.82 -17.16 27.73
C GLU A 619 -6.71 -16.69 29.19
N GLU A 620 -6.08 -17.46 30.07
CA GLU A 620 -5.75 -17.03 31.44
C GLU A 620 -4.75 -15.87 31.38
N GLU A 621 -3.65 -16.04 30.65
CA GLU A 621 -2.59 -15.03 30.48
C GLU A 621 -3.10 -13.72 29.86
N ARG A 622 -4.01 -13.80 28.87
CA ARG A 622 -4.67 -12.62 28.30
C ARG A 622 -5.51 -11.85 29.32
N ARG A 623 -6.36 -12.55 30.08
CA ARG A 623 -7.21 -11.93 31.13
C ARG A 623 -6.39 -11.30 32.24
N ASP A 624 -5.28 -11.92 32.61
CA ASP A 624 -4.35 -11.43 33.63
C ASP A 624 -3.39 -10.36 33.10
N ILE A 625 -3.54 -9.95 31.83
CA ILE A 625 -2.72 -8.95 31.13
C ILE A 625 -1.22 -9.31 31.23
N VAL A 626 -0.90 -10.60 31.07
CA VAL A 626 0.49 -11.07 31.05
C VAL A 626 1.15 -10.59 29.76
N ASP A 627 2.27 -9.87 29.90
CA ASP A 627 3.06 -9.41 28.76
C ASP A 627 3.41 -10.58 27.83
N PHE A 628 3.20 -10.42 26.54
CA PHE A 628 3.35 -11.49 25.53
C PHE A 628 4.78 -12.06 25.49
N ASN A 629 5.80 -11.30 25.90
CA ASN A 629 7.18 -11.76 25.97
C ASN A 629 7.42 -12.85 27.01
N ILE A 630 6.62 -12.88 28.06
CA ILE A 630 6.79 -13.80 29.22
C ILE A 630 5.70 -14.85 29.31
N ARG A 631 4.76 -14.89 28.35
CA ARG A 631 3.71 -15.92 28.26
C ARG A 631 4.29 -17.33 28.21
N LYS A 632 3.58 -18.28 28.83
CA LYS A 632 3.96 -19.70 28.95
C LYS A 632 3.05 -20.64 28.19
N ALA A 633 1.96 -20.15 27.62
CA ALA A 633 1.03 -20.94 26.84
C ALA A 633 1.75 -21.74 25.74
N GLN A 634 1.23 -22.91 25.43
CA GLN A 634 1.73 -23.83 24.42
C GLN A 634 0.65 -24.12 23.36
N ARG A 635 1.01 -24.79 22.29
CA ARG A 635 0.01 -25.27 21.31
C ARG A 635 -0.82 -26.40 21.91
N SER A 636 -2.14 -26.40 21.64
CA SER A 636 -3.03 -27.52 21.98
C SER A 636 -2.55 -28.84 21.36
N THR A 637 -2.84 -29.95 22.04
CA THR A 637 -2.63 -31.29 21.49
C THR A 637 -3.78 -31.77 20.63
N GLU A 638 -4.94 -31.10 20.69
CA GLU A 638 -6.07 -31.36 19.83
C GLU A 638 -5.78 -30.84 18.41
N LEU A 639 -6.08 -31.65 17.41
CA LEU A 639 -5.82 -31.34 16.00
C LEU A 639 -7.11 -31.09 15.24
N VAL A 640 -7.01 -30.18 14.29
CA VAL A 640 -8.05 -29.88 13.30
C VAL A 640 -7.47 -29.98 11.89
N THR A 641 -8.31 -30.39 10.94
CA THR A 641 -7.87 -30.42 9.53
C THR A 641 -7.93 -28.99 8.94
N PHE A 642 -6.78 -28.48 8.60
CA PHE A 642 -6.58 -27.26 7.83
C PHE A 642 -6.44 -27.61 6.35
N ARG A 643 -7.41 -27.19 5.55
CA ARG A 643 -7.41 -27.50 4.12
C ARG A 643 -6.81 -26.35 3.31
N ILE A 644 -5.80 -26.65 2.49
CA ILE A 644 -5.18 -25.72 1.56
C ILE A 644 -5.39 -26.22 0.13
N ILE A 645 -5.92 -25.38 -0.73
CA ILE A 645 -6.02 -25.63 -2.18
C ILE A 645 -5.12 -24.61 -2.87
N THR A 646 -4.10 -25.11 -3.58
CA THR A 646 -3.16 -24.31 -4.36
C THR A 646 -3.39 -24.53 -5.84
N ARG A 647 -3.47 -23.48 -6.63
CA ARG A 647 -3.50 -23.53 -8.08
C ARG A 647 -2.25 -22.89 -8.65
N TYR A 648 -1.43 -23.70 -9.31
CA TYR A 648 -0.28 -23.23 -10.08
C TYR A 648 -0.74 -23.01 -11.52
N THR A 649 -0.65 -21.76 -11.98
CA THR A 649 -1.03 -21.35 -13.32
C THR A 649 0.21 -20.97 -14.12
N LEU A 650 0.35 -21.56 -15.31
CA LEU A 650 1.33 -21.15 -16.29
C LEU A 650 0.63 -20.73 -17.58
N ASP A 651 0.81 -19.47 -17.96
CA ASP A 651 0.32 -18.93 -19.22
C ASP A 651 1.37 -19.07 -20.33
N ARG A 652 0.91 -19.11 -21.58
CA ARG A 652 1.76 -19.10 -22.76
C ARG A 652 2.64 -17.86 -22.80
N GLY A 653 3.95 -18.01 -22.91
CA GLY A 653 4.93 -16.92 -22.95
C GLY A 653 5.20 -16.24 -21.61
N ALA A 654 4.54 -16.64 -20.53
CA ALA A 654 4.76 -16.06 -19.20
C ALA A 654 6.18 -16.30 -18.69
N LYS A 655 6.73 -15.31 -17.99
CA LYS A 655 8.04 -15.36 -17.30
C LYS A 655 7.91 -15.68 -15.82
N ARG A 656 6.70 -16.03 -15.35
CA ARG A 656 6.37 -16.32 -13.95
C ARG A 656 5.36 -17.46 -13.87
N VAL A 657 5.30 -18.09 -12.70
CA VAL A 657 4.21 -18.98 -12.32
C VAL A 657 3.31 -18.25 -11.34
N ASP A 658 2.05 -18.04 -11.72
CA ASP A 658 1.06 -17.42 -10.85
C ASP A 658 0.49 -18.48 -9.89
N VAL A 659 0.33 -18.13 -8.62
CA VAL A 659 -0.14 -19.03 -7.56
C VAL A 659 -1.36 -18.41 -6.88
N HIS A 660 -2.45 -19.17 -6.86
CA HIS A 660 -3.65 -18.82 -6.09
C HIS A 660 -3.87 -19.88 -5.00
N VAL A 661 -3.99 -19.43 -3.75
CA VAL A 661 -4.19 -20.30 -2.60
C VAL A 661 -5.54 -20.02 -1.98
N THR A 662 -6.28 -21.08 -1.63
CA THR A 662 -7.50 -21.01 -0.82
C THR A 662 -7.27 -21.81 0.46
N MET A 663 -7.49 -21.20 1.60
CA MET A 663 -7.31 -21.77 2.95
C MET A 663 -8.65 -21.80 3.68
N ASP A 664 -9.05 -22.97 4.19
CA ASP A 664 -10.22 -23.12 5.08
C ASP A 664 -9.70 -23.17 6.53
N ASN A 665 -9.57 -21.97 7.14
CA ASN A 665 -9.03 -21.83 8.48
C ASN A 665 -10.05 -22.23 9.56
N LYS A 666 -9.68 -23.21 10.37
CA LYS A 666 -10.41 -23.69 11.55
C LYS A 666 -9.57 -23.66 12.83
N SER A 667 -8.32 -23.19 12.71
CA SER A 667 -7.37 -23.09 13.82
C SER A 667 -7.30 -21.64 14.31
N LYS A 668 -7.00 -21.47 15.59
CA LYS A 668 -6.74 -20.18 16.23
C LYS A 668 -5.28 -20.07 16.64
N ASP A 669 -4.85 -18.86 16.93
CA ASP A 669 -3.54 -18.58 17.57
C ASP A 669 -2.40 -19.21 16.79
N HIS A 670 -2.31 -18.92 15.48
CA HIS A 670 -1.30 -19.47 14.59
C HIS A 670 -0.97 -18.53 13.40
N ARG A 671 0.16 -18.81 12.73
CA ARG A 671 0.59 -18.11 11.52
C ARG A 671 0.94 -19.12 10.45
N VAL A 672 0.44 -18.88 9.22
CA VAL A 672 0.72 -19.69 8.03
C VAL A 672 1.56 -18.90 7.04
N ARG A 673 2.70 -19.50 6.60
CA ARG A 673 3.61 -18.90 5.60
C ARG A 673 3.82 -19.85 4.41
N ALA A 674 4.10 -19.27 3.24
CA ALA A 674 4.62 -19.99 2.07
C ALA A 674 6.13 -19.78 1.99
N LEU A 675 6.89 -20.86 1.80
CA LEU A 675 8.34 -20.88 1.83
C LEU A 675 8.93 -21.08 0.42
N PHE A 676 9.91 -20.25 0.06
CA PHE A 676 10.59 -20.25 -1.24
C PHE A 676 12.10 -20.27 -1.05
N PRO A 677 12.73 -21.46 -0.94
CA PRO A 677 14.18 -21.58 -0.87
C PRO A 677 14.84 -21.00 -2.13
N SER A 678 15.56 -19.88 -2.00
CA SER A 678 16.25 -19.30 -3.15
C SER A 678 17.43 -20.15 -3.63
N GLY A 679 18.11 -20.80 -2.69
CA GLY A 679 19.30 -21.59 -2.95
C GLY A 679 20.57 -20.75 -3.12
N PHE A 680 20.49 -19.43 -2.94
CA PHE A 680 21.60 -18.50 -3.09
C PHE A 680 22.21 -18.16 -1.73
N GLU A 681 23.54 -17.93 -1.72
CA GLU A 681 24.22 -17.31 -0.59
C GLU A 681 24.22 -15.79 -0.79
N SER A 682 23.57 -15.08 0.09
CA SER A 682 23.51 -13.60 0.10
C SER A 682 23.39 -13.08 1.52
N GLU A 683 24.09 -11.99 1.83
CA GLU A 683 23.97 -11.30 3.13
C GLU A 683 22.79 -10.31 3.16
N THR A 684 22.29 -9.94 1.97
CA THR A 684 21.21 -8.95 1.82
C THR A 684 20.18 -9.45 0.81
N HIS A 685 19.01 -8.85 0.85
CA HIS A 685 17.96 -9.01 -0.13
C HIS A 685 17.38 -7.65 -0.53
N LEU A 686 16.57 -7.61 -1.59
CA LEU A 686 15.80 -6.45 -2.01
C LEU A 686 14.31 -6.69 -1.77
N ALA A 687 13.63 -5.71 -1.21
CA ALA A 687 12.17 -5.69 -1.11
C ALA A 687 11.64 -4.33 -1.57
N GLU A 688 10.56 -4.32 -2.34
CA GLU A 688 9.94 -3.05 -2.67
C GLU A 688 9.34 -2.39 -1.43
N SER A 689 9.71 -1.14 -1.21
CA SER A 689 9.23 -0.24 -0.19
C SER A 689 8.71 1.04 -0.86
N ILE A 690 8.48 2.11 -0.10
CA ILE A 690 7.93 3.35 -0.61
C ILE A 690 8.94 4.06 -1.52
N PHE A 691 8.69 4.08 -2.82
CA PHE A 691 9.55 4.65 -3.87
C PHE A 691 10.99 4.12 -3.87
N GLU A 692 11.22 2.90 -3.42
CA GLU A 692 12.54 2.29 -3.43
C GLU A 692 12.50 0.75 -3.50
N ALA A 693 13.57 0.14 -4.00
CA ALA A 693 13.89 -1.26 -3.75
C ALA A 693 14.85 -1.31 -2.56
N ALA A 694 14.29 -1.39 -1.36
CA ALA A 694 15.05 -1.32 -0.12
C ALA A 694 15.99 -2.53 0.02
N ARG A 695 17.29 -2.25 0.17
CA ARG A 695 18.30 -3.28 0.47
C ARG A 695 18.36 -3.52 1.96
N ARG A 696 18.06 -4.73 2.37
CA ARG A 696 17.97 -5.10 3.79
C ARG A 696 18.88 -6.28 4.11
N ASN A 697 19.43 -6.29 5.33
CA ASN A 697 20.26 -7.38 5.83
C ASN A 697 19.40 -8.60 6.14
N ASN A 698 19.92 -9.81 5.81
CA ASN A 698 19.28 -11.07 6.17
C ASN A 698 19.48 -11.39 7.67
N ILE A 699 20.55 -10.88 8.26
CA ILE A 699 20.85 -11.04 9.69
C ILE A 699 20.28 -9.82 10.44
N PRO A 700 19.36 -10.01 11.42
CA PRO A 700 18.81 -8.92 12.19
C PRO A 700 19.86 -8.28 13.13
N ALA A 701 19.52 -7.11 13.69
CA ALA A 701 20.33 -6.50 14.74
C ALA A 701 20.46 -7.45 15.94
N LYS A 702 21.57 -7.32 16.69
CA LYS A 702 21.86 -8.19 17.86
C LYS A 702 20.81 -8.08 18.96
N GLU A 703 20.19 -6.93 19.05
CA GLU A 703 19.16 -6.59 20.02
C GLU A 703 17.77 -7.14 19.66
N TRP A 704 17.63 -7.73 18.46
CA TRP A 704 16.37 -8.29 18.01
C TRP A 704 16.00 -9.53 18.83
N GLU A 705 14.95 -9.44 19.61
CA GLU A 705 14.50 -10.50 20.52
C GLU A 705 13.36 -11.36 19.97
N ASN A 706 12.77 -10.97 18.85
CA ASN A 706 11.72 -11.73 18.20
C ASN A 706 12.30 -13.02 17.58
N PRO A 707 11.58 -14.16 17.59
CA PRO A 707 12.05 -15.41 17.02
C PRO A 707 12.23 -15.41 15.50
N SER A 708 11.67 -14.43 14.79
CA SER A 708 11.78 -14.29 13.33
C SER A 708 12.22 -12.87 12.94
N ASN A 709 12.81 -12.73 11.75
CA ASN A 709 13.25 -11.44 11.18
C ASN A 709 12.19 -10.88 10.25
N ASP A 710 10.95 -10.77 10.74
CA ASP A 710 9.82 -10.28 9.94
C ASP A 710 10.03 -8.82 9.50
N GLN A 711 9.65 -8.53 8.25
CA GLN A 711 9.81 -7.24 7.58
C GLN A 711 8.61 -6.94 6.68
N HIS A 712 8.50 -5.69 6.21
CA HIS A 712 7.45 -5.25 5.30
C HIS A 712 7.91 -5.31 3.84
N GLN A 713 7.00 -5.62 2.93
CA GLN A 713 7.15 -5.49 1.48
C GLN A 713 5.90 -4.88 0.85
N HIS A 714 6.04 -4.34 -0.34
CA HIS A 714 4.90 -3.98 -1.18
C HIS A 714 4.62 -5.06 -2.21
N THR A 715 5.14 -4.92 -3.42
CA THR A 715 4.79 -5.82 -4.52
C THR A 715 5.71 -7.03 -4.63
N PHE A 716 6.93 -6.97 -4.10
CA PHE A 716 7.90 -8.09 -4.20
C PHE A 716 8.96 -8.10 -3.11
N VAL A 717 9.50 -9.30 -2.90
CA VAL A 717 10.78 -9.55 -2.23
C VAL A 717 11.65 -10.42 -3.14
N SER A 718 12.96 -10.17 -3.17
CA SER A 718 13.91 -10.80 -4.07
C SER A 718 15.24 -11.12 -3.40
N VAL A 719 15.73 -12.33 -3.61
CA VAL A 719 17.10 -12.77 -3.24
C VAL A 719 17.89 -13.09 -4.49
N SER A 720 19.12 -12.60 -4.57
CA SER A 720 20.03 -12.83 -5.69
C SER A 720 21.47 -13.02 -5.21
N ASP A 721 22.26 -13.81 -5.95
CA ASP A 721 23.72 -13.91 -5.79
C ASP A 721 24.50 -12.96 -6.74
N GLY A 722 23.79 -12.08 -7.42
CA GLY A 722 24.30 -11.15 -8.42
C GLY A 722 24.39 -11.72 -9.84
N LYS A 723 24.16 -13.04 -10.04
CA LYS A 723 24.11 -13.70 -11.34
C LYS A 723 22.71 -14.23 -11.64
N LEU A 724 22.08 -14.80 -10.63
CA LEU A 724 20.75 -15.38 -10.68
C LEU A 724 19.93 -14.85 -9.52
N GLY A 725 18.62 -14.75 -9.69
CA GLY A 725 17.71 -14.29 -8.67
C GLY A 725 16.39 -15.04 -8.66
N LEU A 726 15.75 -15.00 -7.50
CA LEU A 726 14.40 -15.47 -7.27
C LEU A 726 13.58 -14.34 -6.63
N THR A 727 12.52 -13.94 -7.30
CA THR A 727 11.58 -12.92 -6.81
C THR A 727 10.22 -13.57 -6.53
N VAL A 728 9.63 -13.21 -5.39
CA VAL A 728 8.25 -13.53 -5.05
C VAL A 728 7.44 -12.24 -5.08
N ALA A 729 6.56 -12.12 -6.07
CA ALA A 729 5.59 -11.02 -6.15
C ALA A 729 4.31 -11.40 -5.43
N ASN A 730 3.57 -10.41 -4.89
CA ASN A 730 2.36 -10.68 -4.11
C ASN A 730 1.26 -9.65 -4.37
N LYS A 731 0.03 -9.92 -3.90
CA LYS A 731 -1.10 -8.98 -3.89
C LYS A 731 -1.56 -8.78 -2.45
N GLY A 732 -0.97 -7.80 -1.75
CA GLY A 732 -1.35 -7.43 -0.39
C GLY A 732 -0.92 -8.41 0.70
N LEU A 733 0.20 -9.13 0.50
CA LEU A 733 0.86 -9.98 1.48
C LEU A 733 2.13 -9.27 1.96
N PHE A 734 1.97 -8.35 2.90
CA PHE A 734 3.02 -7.39 3.24
C PHE A 734 4.06 -7.89 4.23
N GLU A 735 3.77 -8.94 5.03
CA GLU A 735 4.76 -9.51 5.93
C GLU A 735 5.56 -10.62 5.23
N TYR A 736 6.87 -10.52 5.32
CA TYR A 736 7.81 -11.55 4.88
C TYR A 736 9.02 -11.64 5.79
N GLU A 737 9.77 -12.72 5.64
CA GLU A 737 11.08 -12.93 6.23
C GLU A 737 12.02 -13.54 5.18
N VAL A 738 13.31 -13.23 5.22
CA VAL A 738 14.35 -14.05 4.61
C VAL A 738 15.03 -14.82 5.73
N SER A 739 14.75 -16.12 5.78
CA SER A 739 15.21 -17.00 6.88
C SER A 739 16.73 -17.15 6.90
N GLN A 740 17.31 -17.23 8.09
CA GLN A 740 18.75 -17.47 8.30
C GLN A 740 19.11 -18.95 8.14
N ASP A 741 18.57 -19.59 7.10
CA ASP A 741 18.93 -20.93 6.69
C ASP A 741 20.00 -20.87 5.59
N ASN A 742 20.63 -22.00 5.29
CA ASN A 742 21.67 -22.08 4.25
C ASN A 742 21.16 -21.84 2.82
N LYS A 743 19.88 -21.47 2.66
CA LYS A 743 19.21 -21.28 1.37
C LYS A 743 18.63 -19.89 1.19
N ASN A 744 18.75 -19.03 2.20
CA ASN A 744 18.06 -17.73 2.23
C ASN A 744 16.61 -17.88 1.74
N THR A 745 15.83 -18.69 2.47
CA THR A 745 14.44 -18.98 2.14
C THR A 745 13.59 -17.72 2.35
N ILE A 746 12.91 -17.30 1.29
CA ILE A 746 11.87 -16.26 1.39
C ILE A 746 10.63 -16.93 2.00
N ALA A 747 10.13 -16.39 3.11
CA ALA A 747 8.91 -16.82 3.77
C ALA A 747 7.89 -15.68 3.72
N VAL A 748 6.77 -15.88 3.03
CA VAL A 748 5.70 -14.87 2.91
C VAL A 748 4.51 -15.31 3.76
N THR A 749 4.04 -14.43 4.64
CA THR A 749 2.89 -14.71 5.50
C THR A 749 1.59 -14.62 4.70
N LEU A 750 0.80 -15.69 4.74
CA LEU A 750 -0.49 -15.80 4.05
C LEU A 750 -1.68 -15.57 4.98
N LEU A 751 -1.53 -15.95 6.24
CA LEU A 751 -2.56 -15.86 7.27
C LEU A 751 -1.89 -15.76 8.65
N ARG A 752 -2.41 -14.90 9.50
CA ARG A 752 -2.09 -14.86 10.92
C ARG A 752 -3.37 -14.74 11.72
N SER A 753 -3.49 -15.54 12.76
CA SER A 753 -4.64 -15.63 13.66
C SER A 753 -4.23 -15.25 15.07
N SER A 754 -4.81 -14.19 15.60
CA SER A 754 -4.60 -13.68 16.96
C SER A 754 -5.96 -13.42 17.62
N GLY A 755 -6.06 -13.40 18.93
CA GLY A 755 -7.36 -13.31 19.62
C GLY A 755 -7.51 -12.10 20.53
N GLU A 756 -6.55 -11.18 20.51
CA GLU A 756 -6.60 -9.94 21.28
C GLU A 756 -5.85 -8.80 20.60
N LEU A 757 -6.34 -7.59 20.82
CA LEU A 757 -5.62 -6.38 20.43
C LEU A 757 -4.28 -6.30 21.18
N GLY A 758 -4.28 -6.56 22.49
CA GLY A 758 -3.13 -6.33 23.35
C GLY A 758 -3.11 -4.91 23.91
N ASP A 759 -1.90 -4.35 24.07
CA ASP A 759 -1.65 -3.03 24.63
C ASP A 759 -1.97 -2.91 26.14
N TRP A 760 -2.52 -1.79 26.59
CA TRP A 760 -2.68 -1.42 28.00
C TRP A 760 -3.82 -2.14 28.74
N GLY A 761 -4.62 -2.97 28.05
CA GLY A 761 -5.79 -3.63 28.62
C GLY A 761 -6.15 -4.95 27.98
N TYR A 762 -7.18 -5.60 28.51
CA TYR A 762 -7.75 -6.82 27.92
C TYR A 762 -8.84 -6.46 26.92
N PHE A 763 -8.51 -6.54 25.63
CA PHE A 763 -9.42 -6.28 24.51
C PHE A 763 -9.49 -7.51 23.62
N PRO A 764 -10.45 -8.43 23.86
CA PRO A 764 -10.62 -9.60 23.00
C PRO A 764 -11.11 -9.23 21.62
N THR A 765 -10.47 -9.78 20.59
CA THR A 765 -10.76 -9.57 19.17
C THR A 765 -10.93 -10.91 18.45
N PRO A 766 -12.04 -11.62 18.69
CA PRO A 766 -12.25 -12.96 18.14
C PRO A 766 -12.26 -13.02 16.61
N GLU A 767 -12.61 -11.94 15.88
CA GLU A 767 -12.59 -11.91 14.42
C GLU A 767 -11.16 -11.83 13.85
N ALA A 768 -10.17 -11.38 14.63
CA ALA A 768 -8.77 -11.43 14.27
C ALA A 768 -8.18 -12.85 14.20
N GLN A 769 -8.89 -13.84 14.74
CA GLN A 769 -8.59 -15.27 14.51
C GLN A 769 -8.78 -15.69 13.06
N CYS A 770 -9.41 -14.87 12.23
CA CYS A 770 -9.58 -15.12 10.81
C CYS A 770 -10.13 -16.53 10.51
N ILE A 771 -11.15 -16.98 11.25
CA ILE A 771 -11.80 -18.28 11.02
C ILE A 771 -12.62 -18.20 9.74
N GLY A 772 -12.50 -19.21 8.89
CA GLY A 772 -13.24 -19.32 7.62
C GLY A 772 -12.34 -19.44 6.40
N VAL A 773 -12.88 -19.11 5.24
CA VAL A 773 -12.16 -19.22 3.96
C VAL A 773 -11.42 -17.94 3.63
N HIS A 774 -10.12 -18.06 3.42
CA HIS A 774 -9.22 -16.98 3.02
C HIS A 774 -8.49 -17.35 1.73
N THR A 775 -8.09 -16.33 0.97
CA THR A 775 -7.32 -16.50 -0.27
C THR A 775 -6.03 -15.71 -0.22
N ALA A 776 -5.04 -16.15 -0.99
CA ALA A 776 -3.79 -15.43 -1.21
C ALA A 776 -3.34 -15.58 -2.66
N GLU A 777 -2.81 -14.51 -3.24
CA GLU A 777 -2.26 -14.51 -4.59
C GLU A 777 -0.82 -13.99 -4.60
N TYR A 778 0.06 -14.74 -5.24
CA TYR A 778 1.46 -14.38 -5.43
C TYR A 778 2.02 -15.01 -6.71
N ALA A 779 3.21 -14.59 -7.13
CA ALA A 779 3.85 -15.12 -8.32
C ALA A 779 5.33 -15.39 -8.07
N ILE A 780 5.86 -16.43 -8.71
CA ILE A 780 7.25 -16.88 -8.60
C ILE A 780 7.98 -16.52 -9.89
N ILE A 781 9.02 -15.69 -9.80
CA ILE A 781 9.74 -15.10 -10.93
C ILE A 781 11.22 -15.43 -10.80
N PRO A 782 11.74 -16.45 -11.50
CA PRO A 782 13.19 -16.64 -11.62
C PRO A 782 13.77 -15.67 -12.65
N HIS A 783 14.98 -15.19 -12.44
CA HIS A 783 15.62 -14.24 -13.37
C HIS A 783 17.15 -14.31 -13.31
N GLU A 784 17.81 -13.70 -14.31
CA GLU A 784 19.25 -13.45 -14.33
C GLU A 784 19.55 -12.13 -13.61
N GLY A 785 20.66 -11.99 -12.88
CA GLY A 785 21.02 -10.79 -12.13
C GLY A 785 20.16 -10.55 -10.90
N ASP A 786 20.10 -9.30 -10.44
CA ASP A 786 19.16 -8.89 -9.41
C ASP A 786 17.81 -8.43 -10.01
N VAL A 787 16.83 -8.13 -9.16
CA VAL A 787 15.46 -7.78 -9.57
C VAL A 787 15.39 -6.45 -10.35
N VAL A 788 16.31 -5.53 -10.08
CA VAL A 788 16.37 -4.21 -10.75
C VAL A 788 17.10 -4.33 -12.08
N GLU A 789 18.26 -4.99 -12.11
CA GLU A 789 19.07 -5.18 -13.31
C GLU A 789 18.34 -6.02 -14.37
N SER A 790 17.66 -7.09 -13.94
CA SER A 790 16.89 -7.96 -14.84
C SER A 790 15.58 -7.35 -15.34
N GLY A 791 15.08 -6.28 -14.68
CA GLY A 791 13.75 -5.74 -14.91
C GLY A 791 12.61 -6.63 -14.38
N ALA A 792 12.90 -7.63 -13.52
CA ALA A 792 11.88 -8.53 -12.96
C ALA A 792 10.84 -7.79 -12.10
N TYR A 793 11.18 -6.62 -11.57
CA TYR A 793 10.21 -5.72 -10.90
C TYR A 793 9.04 -5.33 -11.81
N ALA A 794 9.26 -5.18 -13.11
CA ALA A 794 8.16 -4.84 -14.05
C ALA A 794 7.15 -6.00 -14.19
N GLU A 795 7.62 -7.27 -14.12
CA GLU A 795 6.72 -8.43 -14.07
C GLU A 795 5.93 -8.49 -12.75
N ALA A 796 6.56 -8.12 -11.62
CA ALA A 796 5.89 -8.01 -10.32
C ALA A 796 4.82 -6.91 -10.34
N HIS A 797 5.13 -5.74 -10.89
CA HIS A 797 4.16 -4.65 -11.08
C HIS A 797 3.02 -5.05 -12.03
N ALA A 798 3.34 -5.72 -13.16
CA ALA A 798 2.33 -6.18 -14.11
C ALA A 798 1.39 -7.26 -13.51
N PHE A 799 1.88 -8.06 -12.55
CA PHE A 799 1.07 -9.04 -11.81
C PHE A 799 -0.05 -8.38 -10.99
N GLN A 800 0.17 -7.18 -10.47
CA GLN A 800 -0.82 -6.42 -9.69
C GLN A 800 -2.01 -5.97 -10.55
N VAL A 801 -1.75 -5.59 -11.81
CA VAL A 801 -2.71 -4.81 -12.62
C VAL A 801 -3.55 -5.71 -13.51
N PRO A 802 -4.90 -5.73 -13.35
CA PRO A 802 -5.77 -6.51 -14.21
C PRO A 802 -5.77 -5.97 -15.65
N TRP A 803 -6.07 -6.87 -16.61
CA TRP A 803 -6.38 -6.47 -17.97
C TRP A 803 -7.76 -5.79 -18.03
N VAL A 804 -7.85 -4.70 -18.81
CA VAL A 804 -9.14 -4.07 -19.14
C VAL A 804 -9.46 -4.39 -20.59
N VAL A 805 -10.43 -5.29 -20.80
CA VAL A 805 -10.84 -5.74 -22.13
C VAL A 805 -12.32 -5.43 -22.31
N ARG A 806 -12.70 -4.76 -23.43
CA ARG A 806 -14.08 -4.37 -23.71
C ARG A 806 -14.42 -4.55 -25.17
N GLN A 807 -15.61 -5.05 -25.45
CA GLN A 807 -16.21 -5.07 -26.77
C GLN A 807 -16.47 -3.62 -27.25
N VAL A 808 -16.32 -3.41 -28.55
CA VAL A 808 -16.59 -2.12 -29.22
C VAL A 808 -17.40 -2.36 -30.50
N GLU A 809 -18.19 -1.39 -30.93
CA GLU A 809 -18.93 -1.45 -32.20
C GLU A 809 -17.96 -1.20 -33.39
N VAL A 810 -18.37 -1.64 -34.58
CA VAL A 810 -17.70 -1.24 -35.83
C VAL A 810 -18.11 0.19 -36.16
N GLN A 811 -17.14 1.12 -36.14
CA GLN A 811 -17.42 2.56 -36.28
C GLN A 811 -16.20 3.29 -36.85
N GLU A 812 -16.43 4.51 -37.34
CA GLU A 812 -15.38 5.50 -37.61
C GLU A 812 -14.97 6.16 -36.28
N GLY A 813 -13.70 6.56 -36.16
CA GLY A 813 -13.18 7.19 -34.94
C GLY A 813 -11.97 8.06 -35.19
N LYS A 814 -11.52 8.76 -34.15
CA LYS A 814 -10.36 9.66 -34.18
C LYS A 814 -9.03 8.89 -34.11
N PHE A 815 -8.98 7.84 -33.31
CA PHE A 815 -7.75 7.11 -33.01
C PHE A 815 -7.70 5.78 -33.76
N PRO A 816 -6.51 5.35 -34.22
CA PRO A 816 -6.35 4.08 -34.92
C PRO A 816 -6.62 2.87 -33.96
N VAL A 817 -6.79 1.69 -34.57
CA VAL A 817 -7.03 0.43 -33.83
C VAL A 817 -5.91 0.03 -32.84
N ASN A 818 -4.70 0.56 -33.04
CA ASN A 818 -3.57 0.41 -32.10
C ASN A 818 -3.00 1.79 -31.81
N HIS A 819 -2.90 2.16 -30.53
CA HIS A 819 -2.44 3.49 -30.16
C HIS A 819 -1.79 3.50 -28.78
N ALA A 820 -0.72 4.32 -28.63
CA ALA A 820 -0.11 4.68 -27.37
C ALA A 820 -0.23 6.20 -27.17
N PHE A 821 -0.67 6.63 -26.01
CA PHE A 821 -0.83 8.06 -25.68
C PHE A 821 0.43 8.67 -25.07
N LEU A 822 1.29 7.84 -24.49
CA LEU A 822 2.59 8.19 -23.96
C LEU A 822 3.48 6.95 -24.04
N ALA A 823 4.73 7.12 -24.43
CA ALA A 823 5.74 6.08 -24.33
C ALA A 823 6.93 6.59 -23.51
N TRP A 824 7.60 5.67 -22.82
CA TRP A 824 8.80 5.99 -22.06
C TRP A 824 9.73 4.78 -21.98
N ASN A 825 10.99 5.03 -21.67
CA ASN A 825 11.96 4.01 -21.28
C ASN A 825 12.95 4.56 -20.25
N GLY A 826 13.51 3.67 -19.45
CA GLY A 826 14.51 3.95 -18.43
C GLY A 826 14.90 2.67 -17.73
N GLU A 827 16.18 2.29 -17.79
CA GLU A 827 16.69 1.10 -17.12
C GLU A 827 16.81 1.34 -15.62
N GLY A 828 16.18 0.48 -14.80
CA GLY A 828 16.12 0.62 -13.35
C GLY A 828 15.19 1.75 -12.89
N VAL A 829 14.40 2.32 -13.79
CA VAL A 829 13.38 3.32 -13.47
C VAL A 829 12.02 2.64 -13.39
N ALA A 830 11.27 2.93 -12.35
CA ALA A 830 9.91 2.42 -12.16
C ALA A 830 8.86 3.51 -12.38
N PHE A 831 7.73 3.13 -12.97
CA PHE A 831 6.57 4.00 -13.13
C PHE A 831 5.73 4.00 -11.85
N SER A 832 5.34 5.19 -11.38
CA SER A 832 4.48 5.35 -10.21
C SER A 832 3.06 5.79 -10.59
N SER A 833 2.87 6.95 -11.23
CA SER A 833 1.55 7.54 -11.45
C SER A 833 1.47 8.31 -12.77
N LEU A 834 0.27 8.32 -13.37
CA LEU A 834 -0.11 9.21 -14.46
C LEU A 834 -1.51 9.76 -14.19
N LYS A 835 -1.63 11.09 -14.03
CA LYS A 835 -2.90 11.75 -13.68
C LYS A 835 -2.97 13.17 -14.24
N MET A 836 -4.09 13.84 -14.03
CA MET A 836 -4.21 15.28 -14.24
C MET A 836 -3.99 16.01 -12.91
N ALA A 837 -3.14 17.03 -12.92
CA ALA A 837 -2.91 17.92 -11.78
C ALA A 837 -4.19 18.72 -11.45
N GLU A 838 -4.50 18.83 -10.15
CA GLU A 838 -5.76 19.45 -9.71
C GLU A 838 -5.80 20.98 -9.98
N GLU A 839 -4.70 21.67 -9.72
CA GLU A 839 -4.66 23.15 -9.85
C GLU A 839 -4.36 23.62 -11.27
N THR A 840 -3.44 22.95 -11.96
CA THR A 840 -3.00 23.40 -13.29
C THR A 840 -3.77 22.77 -14.45
N GLY A 841 -4.43 21.64 -14.22
CA GLY A 841 -5.07 20.85 -15.26
C GLY A 841 -4.09 20.23 -16.28
N ASN A 842 -2.78 20.27 -16.00
CA ASN A 842 -1.75 19.62 -16.81
C ASN A 842 -1.70 18.12 -16.50
N MET A 843 -1.22 17.33 -17.44
CA MET A 843 -0.93 15.92 -17.18
C MET A 843 0.39 15.81 -16.40
N VAL A 844 0.41 14.98 -15.35
CA VAL A 844 1.61 14.71 -14.55
C VAL A 844 1.87 13.22 -14.53
N GLY A 845 3.08 12.84 -14.97
CA GLY A 845 3.63 11.49 -14.80
C GLY A 845 4.68 11.46 -13.71
N ARG A 846 4.71 10.41 -12.90
CA ARG A 846 5.73 10.21 -11.86
C ARG A 846 6.45 8.90 -12.06
N TRP A 847 7.78 8.97 -11.94
CA TRP A 847 8.70 7.83 -11.96
C TRP A 847 9.64 7.94 -10.76
N PHE A 848 10.32 6.85 -10.45
CA PHE A 848 11.37 6.85 -9.45
C PHE A 848 12.50 5.90 -9.86
N ASN A 849 13.71 6.23 -9.45
CA ASN A 849 14.90 5.48 -9.78
C ASN A 849 15.17 4.43 -8.69
N PHE A 850 15.12 3.14 -9.04
CA PHE A 850 15.49 2.05 -8.12
C PHE A 850 17.00 1.91 -7.90
N LYS A 851 17.81 2.54 -8.77
CA LYS A 851 19.26 2.45 -8.69
C LYS A 851 19.84 3.48 -7.71
N HIS A 852 20.94 3.11 -7.09
CA HIS A 852 21.77 4.03 -6.29
C HIS A 852 22.82 4.74 -7.16
N GLU A 853 22.55 4.95 -8.43
CA GLU A 853 23.33 5.66 -9.44
C GLU A 853 22.40 6.43 -10.38
N GLU A 854 22.96 7.29 -11.22
CA GLU A 854 22.18 8.04 -12.21
C GLU A 854 21.51 7.09 -13.23
N ALA A 855 20.25 7.37 -13.57
CA ALA A 855 19.50 6.65 -14.58
C ALA A 855 18.86 7.62 -15.59
N ALA A 856 18.79 7.21 -16.86
CA ALA A 856 18.14 8.01 -17.89
C ALA A 856 16.63 7.68 -17.97
N LEU A 857 15.80 8.72 -18.02
CA LEU A 857 14.38 8.62 -18.33
C LEU A 857 14.10 9.34 -19.65
N ASN A 858 13.57 8.62 -20.63
CA ASN A 858 13.13 9.18 -21.90
C ASN A 858 11.61 9.05 -21.99
N VAL A 859 10.93 10.15 -22.30
CA VAL A 859 9.46 10.19 -22.46
C VAL A 859 9.13 10.76 -23.83
N SER A 860 8.19 10.12 -24.54
CA SER A 860 7.72 10.58 -25.85
C SER A 860 6.21 10.59 -25.96
N LEU A 861 5.69 11.56 -26.70
CA LEU A 861 4.26 11.76 -26.98
C LEU A 861 3.98 11.62 -28.47
N PRO A 862 2.82 11.05 -28.87
CA PRO A 862 2.41 10.99 -30.26
C PRO A 862 2.07 12.37 -30.86
N GLU A 863 1.61 13.29 -30.01
CA GLU A 863 1.28 14.67 -30.37
C GLU A 863 2.16 15.66 -29.59
N ALA A 864 2.46 16.82 -30.19
CA ALA A 864 3.27 17.84 -29.52
C ALA A 864 2.54 18.46 -28.31
N ALA A 865 3.25 18.60 -27.23
CA ALA A 865 2.84 19.38 -26.07
C ALA A 865 3.18 20.87 -26.25
N LYS A 866 2.65 21.76 -25.41
CA LYS A 866 3.09 23.17 -25.34
C LYS A 866 4.41 23.30 -24.61
N GLY A 867 4.72 22.41 -23.67
CA GLY A 867 5.94 22.37 -22.91
C GLY A 867 6.00 21.25 -21.90
N PHE A 868 7.19 21.10 -21.33
CA PHE A 868 7.48 20.13 -20.27
C PHE A 868 8.15 20.84 -19.10
N TYR A 869 7.87 20.39 -17.90
CA TYR A 869 8.50 20.93 -16.71
C TYR A 869 8.73 19.85 -15.65
N ARG A 870 9.78 20.04 -14.85
CA ARG A 870 9.97 19.30 -13.61
C ARG A 870 8.96 19.82 -12.59
N SER A 871 8.28 18.93 -11.91
CA SER A 871 7.34 19.21 -10.84
C SER A 871 7.84 18.57 -9.54
N ASN A 872 7.51 19.17 -8.41
CA ASN A 872 7.61 18.49 -7.11
C ASN A 872 6.40 17.57 -6.89
N ILE A 873 6.37 16.86 -5.76
CA ILE A 873 5.23 15.99 -5.42
C ILE A 873 3.92 16.76 -5.17
N MET A 874 4.00 18.07 -4.91
CA MET A 874 2.83 18.96 -4.75
C MET A 874 2.31 19.48 -6.10
N GLU A 875 2.85 18.98 -7.22
CA GLU A 875 2.48 19.38 -8.60
C GLU A 875 2.83 20.84 -8.95
N GLU A 876 3.71 21.46 -8.18
CA GLU A 876 4.21 22.82 -8.42
C GLU A 876 5.36 22.80 -9.42
N VAL A 877 5.35 23.75 -10.36
CA VAL A 877 6.41 23.90 -11.38
C VAL A 877 7.73 24.29 -10.72
N GLN A 878 8.76 23.49 -10.92
CA GLN A 878 10.12 23.78 -10.44
C GLN A 878 10.98 24.40 -11.54
N GLU A 879 11.06 23.76 -12.70
CA GLU A 879 11.85 24.23 -13.85
C GLU A 879 11.26 23.72 -15.16
N ASN A 880 11.44 24.49 -16.25
CA ASN A 880 11.07 24.04 -17.59
C ASN A 880 12.14 23.09 -18.13
N ILE A 881 11.70 22.02 -18.79
CA ILE A 881 12.59 21.01 -19.38
C ILE A 881 12.60 21.21 -20.90
N ALA A 882 13.81 21.22 -21.48
CA ALA A 882 14.00 21.25 -22.92
C ALA A 882 13.47 19.97 -23.59
N SER A 883 12.87 20.11 -24.75
CA SER A 883 12.29 18.99 -25.49
C SER A 883 12.65 19.05 -26.98
N THR A 884 12.66 17.89 -27.64
CA THR A 884 12.82 17.77 -29.07
C THR A 884 11.44 17.84 -29.73
N ASN A 885 11.23 18.83 -30.63
CA ASN A 885 9.99 19.06 -31.34
C ASN A 885 8.72 19.09 -30.46
N ASN A 886 8.86 19.48 -29.19
CA ASN A 886 7.80 19.46 -28.20
C ASN A 886 7.12 18.07 -28.00
N ARG A 887 7.85 16.99 -28.28
CA ARG A 887 7.34 15.61 -28.17
C ARG A 887 8.21 14.70 -27.32
N GLU A 888 9.51 14.93 -27.31
CA GLU A 888 10.48 14.04 -26.67
C GLU A 888 11.27 14.78 -25.60
N VAL A 889 11.39 14.15 -24.44
CA VAL A 889 12.14 14.63 -23.29
C VAL A 889 13.09 13.55 -22.82
N SER A 890 14.33 13.92 -22.55
CA SER A 890 15.34 13.06 -21.91
C SER A 890 15.81 13.74 -20.64
N VAL A 891 15.71 13.05 -19.51
CA VAL A 891 16.11 13.56 -18.19
C VAL A 891 17.01 12.54 -17.51
N ALA A 892 18.09 13.04 -16.89
CA ALA A 892 18.88 12.24 -15.95
C ALA A 892 18.21 12.30 -14.58
N LEU A 893 17.92 11.14 -14.02
CA LEU A 893 17.43 10.98 -12.65
C LEU A 893 18.61 10.66 -11.75
N SER A 894 18.75 11.38 -10.65
CA SER A 894 19.75 11.08 -9.62
C SER A 894 19.48 9.74 -8.95
N SER A 895 20.44 9.26 -8.14
CA SER A 895 20.28 8.10 -7.26
C SER A 895 18.95 8.17 -6.48
N ALA A 896 18.15 7.11 -6.51
CA ALA A 896 16.90 6.97 -5.76
C ALA A 896 15.91 8.16 -5.87
N GLU A 897 15.99 8.95 -6.95
CA GLU A 897 15.15 10.15 -7.14
C GLU A 897 13.69 9.80 -7.43
N ILE A 898 12.78 10.50 -6.75
CA ILE A 898 11.35 10.59 -7.09
C ILE A 898 11.17 11.78 -8.04
N PHE A 899 10.82 11.51 -9.29
CA PHE A 899 10.74 12.51 -10.34
C PHE A 899 9.31 12.65 -10.88
N SER A 900 8.83 13.88 -10.98
CA SER A 900 7.53 14.19 -11.59
C SER A 900 7.71 15.07 -12.83
N LEU A 901 7.13 14.65 -13.95
CA LEU A 901 7.11 15.37 -15.23
C LEU A 901 5.73 15.95 -15.47
N GLY A 902 5.64 17.27 -15.51
CA GLY A 902 4.45 17.97 -15.97
C GLY A 902 4.47 18.16 -17.50
N ILE A 903 3.33 17.90 -18.15
CA ILE A 903 3.14 17.98 -19.59
C ILE A 903 2.02 18.98 -19.86
N GLN A 904 2.37 20.13 -20.44
CA GLN A 904 1.42 21.19 -20.81
C GLN A 904 0.79 20.91 -22.18
N LYS A 905 -0.52 20.98 -22.29
CA LYS A 905 -1.27 20.80 -23.54
C LYS A 905 -2.01 22.04 -24.00
#